data_1da1c69215303c0810752f2910fcc4dc
#
_entry.id   1da1c69215303c0810752f2910fcc4dc
#
_cell.length_a   1.000
_cell.length_b   1.000
_cell.length_c   1.000
_cell.angle_alpha   90.00
_cell.angle_beta   90.00
_cell.angle_gamma   90.00
#
_symmetry.space_group_name_H-M   'P 1'
#
loop_
_entity.id
_entity.type
_entity.pdbx_description
1 polymer ?
#
loop_
_entity_poly.entity_id
_entity_poly.type
_entity_poly.pdbx_seq_one_letter_code
_entity_poly.pdbx_strand_id
1 'polypeptide(L)'
;MNKKTVLSFLIAFPLAFMLVFFGFAPPRFDAVFFTDNIVGEGSSFSYLSSDREPFAYLYRGESYFGSELKTLRLRDLRYDINDITLHIFDVEEADILSFDISVFGYSITHVNSKGITHPFTRTIQGAFSSEEEPLLHAVIDNPKDGATINLSGFDYIPLWFWIFYFVAIFLVSILVTAVVFFLITHIPPIQLPLLSASTIIIDLILGCFLCGSLPYVDYTDFLLNWLLLFAGSLFINAITLPWLGTITVCGLTTFWYIANFFVISFRGKPIMPADLKAFSTAMEVIDGYTLRPSWKMIVALVVIALYCILVILSFRESPAKKAPLKKKILMRFASAVSAVLIFFAGINTPAFARVNSFAWDARVMESFHREGIVLSFLKNAFNSVVRKPEGYSAETVGDYLGAYQEKQRKGIQPTNIIMVMNEAFSDLRTVGLDPRIDVMPFIDSLDKNTVSGDLYVSVLGGGTCNTEFEALTGNTLAFLGMGAYPYTSNVTRPLFSLASYFEDIGYTAESFHSNRATNWNRNMVYPFLGFERFHSIDDISAYAPIAYLHNLPSDLGDYQYIESVKESKGALPTFLFDVTMQNHSGYEHFEDVIEDETVKQYGSELSQDARVYLSLVKASDSAVQQLIETYQNVDEPTMIIFFGDHQPGMSTATQAGIYNTVSQNLDFFKTKFFIWTNYDTETLKNISISANYLPWLILERGNFPQPPYVQMLEEVHEKYPIISSQGVMDIESNIYTSVAEVMDDPLIQKYQYIQYANLFDEIDPAWFEVQ
;
A
#
# COMPACT_ATOMS: atom_id res chain seq x y z
N MET A 1 29.01 37.07 18.98
CA MET A 1 28.74 36.94 17.53
C MET A 1 27.76 38.02 17.11
N ASN A 2 28.01 38.74 16.00
CA ASN A 2 27.06 39.75 15.50
C ASN A 2 25.75 39.07 15.03
N LYS A 3 24.59 39.75 15.24
CA LYS A 3 23.24 39.28 14.82
C LYS A 3 23.21 38.78 13.38
N LYS A 4 23.92 39.51 12.46
CA LYS A 4 24.01 39.11 11.03
C LYS A 4 24.78 37.81 10.85
N THR A 5 25.81 37.56 11.62
CA THR A 5 26.61 36.32 11.55
C THR A 5 25.81 35.12 12.02
N VAL A 6 25.03 35.27 13.12
CA VAL A 6 24.14 34.20 13.61
C VAL A 6 23.06 33.88 12.58
N LEU A 7 22.44 34.90 12.02
CA LEU A 7 21.40 34.75 11.02
C LEU A 7 21.95 34.09 9.73
N SER A 8 23.17 34.50 9.31
CA SER A 8 23.81 33.90 8.16
C SER A 8 24.08 32.40 8.36
N PHE A 9 24.51 32.01 9.57
CA PHE A 9 24.70 30.60 9.91
C PHE A 9 23.38 29.82 9.89
N LEU A 10 22.31 30.36 10.49
CA LEU A 10 21.00 29.72 10.51
C LEU A 10 20.39 29.54 9.11
N ILE A 11 20.68 30.45 8.18
CA ILE A 11 20.29 30.34 6.77
C ILE A 11 21.20 29.34 6.02
N ALA A 12 22.50 29.38 6.30
CA ALA A 12 23.49 28.61 5.57
C ALA A 12 23.47 27.13 5.94
N PHE A 13 23.19 26.79 7.20
CA PHE A 13 23.25 25.40 7.69
C PHE A 13 22.29 24.47 6.94
N PRO A 14 20.98 24.78 6.76
CA PRO A 14 20.08 23.94 5.98
C PRO A 14 20.48 23.81 4.51
N LEU A 15 20.97 24.90 3.91
CA LEU A 15 21.47 24.88 2.53
C LEU A 15 22.71 24.00 2.39
N ALA A 16 23.65 24.09 3.34
CA ALA A 16 24.85 23.26 3.35
C ALA A 16 24.49 21.78 3.60
N PHE A 17 23.57 21.51 4.52
CA PHE A 17 23.09 20.16 4.76
C PHE A 17 22.45 19.57 3.50
N MET A 18 21.57 20.32 2.83
CA MET A 18 20.98 19.91 1.56
C MET A 18 22.06 19.58 0.51
N LEU A 19 23.05 20.47 0.35
CA LEU A 19 24.11 20.28 -0.63
C LEU A 19 25.02 19.09 -0.32
N VAL A 20 25.33 18.84 0.93
CA VAL A 20 26.25 17.75 1.32
C VAL A 20 25.50 16.43 1.49
N PHE A 21 24.40 16.44 2.24
CA PHE A 21 23.66 15.21 2.55
C PHE A 21 22.98 14.62 1.32
N PHE A 22 22.35 15.48 0.50
CA PHE A 22 21.67 15.03 -0.70
C PHE A 22 22.52 15.15 -1.98
N GLY A 23 23.45 16.13 -2.06
CA GLY A 23 24.27 16.38 -3.24
C GLY A 23 25.39 15.37 -3.45
N PHE A 24 25.91 14.76 -2.37
CA PHE A 24 26.86 13.64 -2.42
C PHE A 24 26.20 12.30 -2.26
N ALA A 25 24.89 12.22 -2.44
CA ALA A 25 23.93 11.19 -2.09
C ALA A 25 23.84 10.99 -0.55
N PRO A 26 22.66 10.64 0.01
CA PRO A 26 22.65 9.94 1.29
C PRO A 26 23.61 8.78 1.12
N PRO A 27 24.47 8.45 2.11
CA PRO A 27 25.45 7.39 1.94
C PRO A 27 24.72 6.08 1.59
N ARG A 28 24.58 5.85 0.31
CA ARG A 28 24.07 4.62 -0.25
C ARG A 28 25.25 3.74 -0.49
N PHE A 29 25.21 2.61 0.13
CA PHE A 29 26.24 1.62 0.03
C PHE A 29 25.84 0.57 -0.98
N ASP A 30 26.78 0.09 -1.75
CA ASP A 30 26.62 -1.10 -2.56
C ASP A 30 27.28 -2.26 -1.85
N ALA A 31 26.59 -3.38 -1.67
CA ALA A 31 27.25 -4.65 -1.30
C ALA A 31 27.56 -5.44 -2.57
N VAL A 32 28.79 -5.84 -2.73
CA VAL A 32 29.27 -6.64 -3.85
C VAL A 32 29.74 -7.99 -3.31
N PHE A 33 28.99 -9.05 -3.61
CA PHE A 33 29.31 -10.41 -3.23
C PHE A 33 30.12 -11.08 -4.35
N PHE A 34 31.15 -11.79 -3.97
CA PHE A 34 31.97 -12.60 -4.88
C PHE A 34 31.63 -14.05 -4.62
N THR A 35 31.12 -14.73 -5.63
CA THR A 35 30.64 -16.11 -5.55
C THR A 35 31.30 -16.96 -6.62
N ASP A 36 31.60 -18.23 -6.34
CA ASP A 36 32.15 -19.17 -7.31
C ASP A 36 31.03 -19.93 -8.03
N ASN A 37 29.92 -20.20 -7.38
CA ASN A 37 28.72 -20.83 -7.92
C ASN A 37 27.56 -19.87 -7.99
N ILE A 38 26.68 -20.05 -8.98
CA ILE A 38 25.69 -19.05 -9.38
C ILE A 38 24.41 -19.17 -8.61
N VAL A 39 23.84 -18.00 -8.46
CA VAL A 39 22.46 -17.77 -8.08
C VAL A 39 21.55 -18.11 -9.28
N GLY A 40 20.63 -19.06 -9.14
CA GLY A 40 19.64 -19.44 -10.15
C GLY A 40 18.56 -18.37 -10.36
N GLU A 41 17.75 -18.52 -11.41
CA GLU A 41 16.57 -17.71 -11.62
C GLU A 41 15.61 -17.89 -10.44
N GLY A 42 15.22 -16.80 -9.77
CA GLY A 42 14.33 -16.81 -8.59
C GLY A 42 15.00 -16.46 -7.27
N SER A 43 16.32 -16.39 -7.21
CA SER A 43 17.02 -15.99 -5.98
C SER A 43 16.71 -14.54 -5.59
N SER A 44 16.46 -14.32 -4.32
CA SER A 44 16.08 -13.02 -3.76
C SER A 44 16.95 -12.65 -2.56
N PHE A 45 16.97 -11.36 -2.24
CA PHE A 45 17.80 -10.82 -1.16
C PHE A 45 16.95 -9.94 -0.27
N SER A 46 17.13 -10.05 1.04
CA SER A 46 16.59 -9.14 2.01
C SER A 46 17.68 -8.64 2.95
N TYR A 47 17.49 -7.47 3.54
CA TYR A 47 18.38 -6.99 4.61
C TYR A 47 17.55 -6.35 5.74
N LEU A 48 18.06 -6.48 6.96
CA LEU A 48 17.49 -5.89 8.16
C LEU A 48 18.27 -4.64 8.56
N SER A 49 17.51 -3.58 8.86
CA SER A 49 18.04 -2.35 9.44
C SER A 49 18.05 -2.42 10.97
N SER A 50 18.90 -1.60 11.62
CA SER A 50 19.02 -1.54 13.08
C SER A 50 17.75 -1.16 13.84
N ASP A 51 16.80 -0.53 13.17
CA ASP A 51 15.51 -0.11 13.77
C ASP A 51 14.48 -1.25 13.84
N ARG A 52 14.89 -2.50 13.56
CA ARG A 52 14.05 -3.72 13.57
C ARG A 52 12.85 -3.70 12.64
N GLU A 53 12.81 -2.84 11.66
CA GLU A 53 11.84 -2.94 10.59
C GLU A 53 12.43 -3.78 9.44
N PRO A 54 11.93 -4.98 9.17
CA PRO A 54 12.37 -5.76 8.02
C PRO A 54 11.84 -5.08 6.76
N PHE A 55 12.73 -4.45 6.02
CA PHE A 55 12.44 -4.09 4.65
C PHE A 55 12.88 -5.22 3.75
N ALA A 56 11.97 -6.11 3.44
CA ALA A 56 12.18 -7.07 2.38
C ALA A 56 12.09 -6.32 1.04
N TYR A 57 13.24 -5.93 0.49
CA TYR A 57 13.33 -5.52 -0.90
C TYR A 57 13.65 -6.74 -1.73
N LEU A 58 12.66 -7.23 -2.47
CA LEU A 58 12.89 -8.12 -3.59
C LEU A 58 13.56 -7.33 -4.72
N TYR A 59 14.89 -7.26 -4.69
CA TYR A 59 15.65 -6.81 -5.84
C TYR A 59 15.95 -8.02 -6.73
N ARG A 60 15.42 -8.04 -7.94
CA ARG A 60 16.03 -8.85 -9.03
C ARG A 60 17.43 -8.26 -9.26
N GLY A 61 18.45 -8.95 -8.77
CA GLY A 61 19.83 -8.57 -9.00
C GLY A 61 20.12 -8.62 -10.50
N GLU A 62 20.54 -7.50 -11.10
CA GLU A 62 21.20 -7.55 -12.41
C GLU A 62 22.52 -8.30 -12.22
N SER A 63 22.56 -9.57 -12.62
CA SER A 63 23.78 -10.35 -12.70
C SER A 63 24.56 -9.92 -13.94
N TYR A 64 25.66 -9.20 -13.75
CA TYR A 64 26.63 -8.98 -14.81
C TYR A 64 27.56 -10.19 -14.90
N PHE A 65 27.41 -10.97 -15.98
CA PHE A 65 28.26 -12.10 -16.30
C PHE A 65 29.53 -11.62 -17.02
N GLY A 66 30.65 -11.75 -16.35
CA GLY A 66 31.98 -11.69 -16.96
C GLY A 66 32.77 -12.89 -16.50
N SER A 67 33.49 -13.54 -17.43
CA SER A 67 34.20 -14.78 -17.32
C SER A 67 34.83 -15.09 -15.95
N GLU A 68 34.49 -16.23 -15.40
CA GLU A 68 35.08 -17.01 -14.29
C GLU A 68 34.75 -16.61 -12.83
N LEU A 69 34.53 -15.35 -12.49
CA LEU A 69 34.06 -14.94 -11.16
C LEU A 69 32.71 -14.24 -11.27
N LYS A 70 31.74 -14.73 -10.53
CA LYS A 70 30.38 -14.18 -10.56
C LYS A 70 30.25 -13.22 -9.40
N THR A 71 29.90 -11.98 -9.72
CA THR A 71 29.65 -10.96 -8.72
C THR A 71 28.18 -10.63 -8.67
N LEU A 72 27.61 -10.70 -7.47
CA LEU A 72 26.28 -10.21 -7.19
C LEU A 72 26.40 -8.83 -6.55
N ARG A 73 25.71 -7.84 -7.08
CA ARG A 73 25.73 -6.48 -6.58
C ARG A 73 24.37 -6.04 -6.08
N LEU A 74 24.29 -5.78 -4.78
CA LEU A 74 23.15 -5.09 -4.17
C LEU A 74 23.47 -3.59 -4.12
N ARG A 75 22.59 -2.79 -4.71
CA ARG A 75 22.76 -1.33 -4.74
C ARG A 75 21.85 -0.67 -3.72
N ASP A 76 22.24 0.54 -3.31
CA ASP A 76 21.40 1.44 -2.51
C ASP A 76 21.10 0.94 -1.09
N LEU A 77 22.03 0.19 -0.48
CA LEU A 77 21.90 -0.28 0.90
C LEU A 77 21.93 0.87 1.91
N ARG A 78 21.23 0.69 3.01
CA ARG A 78 21.18 1.66 4.11
C ARG A 78 22.49 1.72 4.91
N TYR A 79 22.67 2.84 5.61
CA TYR A 79 23.82 3.04 6.52
C TYR A 79 23.70 2.25 7.84
N ASP A 80 22.55 1.70 8.16
CA ASP A 80 22.21 1.00 9.40
C ASP A 80 22.01 -0.51 9.19
N ILE A 81 22.68 -1.08 8.19
CA ILE A 81 22.61 -2.51 7.88
C ILE A 81 23.21 -3.33 9.01
N ASN A 82 22.42 -4.15 9.68
CA ASN A 82 22.87 -5.09 10.69
C ASN A 82 22.96 -6.52 10.18
N ASP A 83 22.02 -6.89 9.31
CA ASP A 83 21.89 -8.24 8.81
C ASP A 83 21.55 -8.22 7.32
N ILE A 84 22.21 -9.07 6.55
CA ILE A 84 21.91 -9.31 5.14
C ILE A 84 21.47 -10.77 5.02
N THR A 85 20.29 -10.99 4.48
CA THR A 85 19.74 -12.32 4.24
C THR A 85 19.70 -12.59 2.73
N LEU A 86 20.29 -13.69 2.32
CA LEU A 86 20.28 -14.17 0.94
C LEU A 86 19.37 -15.38 0.85
N HIS A 87 18.37 -15.33 -0.04
CA HIS A 87 17.53 -16.45 -0.38
C HIS A 87 18.00 -16.98 -1.75
N ILE A 88 18.52 -18.18 -1.80
CA ILE A 88 19.15 -18.78 -2.97
C ILE A 88 18.29 -19.94 -3.43
N PHE A 89 17.90 -19.95 -4.70
CA PHE A 89 17.09 -21.00 -5.33
C PHE A 89 17.77 -21.55 -6.57
N ASP A 90 17.38 -22.74 -6.99
CA ASP A 90 17.80 -23.40 -8.23
C ASP A 90 19.32 -23.69 -8.37
N VAL A 91 20.01 -23.85 -7.23
CA VAL A 91 21.41 -24.27 -7.17
C VAL A 91 21.62 -25.39 -6.14
N GLU A 92 22.53 -26.31 -6.41
CA GLU A 92 22.85 -27.44 -5.52
C GLU A 92 23.87 -27.04 -4.45
N GLU A 93 24.77 -26.11 -4.76
CA GLU A 93 25.80 -25.58 -3.86
C GLU A 93 25.97 -24.09 -4.11
N ALA A 94 26.17 -23.32 -3.05
CA ALA A 94 26.45 -21.88 -3.11
C ALA A 94 27.64 -21.50 -2.23
N ASP A 95 28.68 -20.96 -2.86
CA ASP A 95 29.86 -20.45 -2.19
C ASP A 95 29.94 -18.92 -2.26
N ILE A 96 29.96 -18.27 -1.08
CA ILE A 96 30.26 -16.86 -0.96
C ILE A 96 31.72 -16.74 -0.51
N LEU A 97 32.57 -16.27 -1.39
CA LEU A 97 34.01 -16.14 -1.09
C LEU A 97 34.28 -14.92 -0.20
N SER A 98 33.70 -13.81 -0.56
CA SER A 98 33.81 -12.55 0.20
C SER A 98 32.73 -11.57 -0.23
N PHE A 99 32.56 -10.48 0.52
CA PHE A 99 31.79 -9.34 0.06
C PHE A 99 32.41 -8.01 0.45
N ASP A 100 32.12 -6.99 -0.36
CA ASP A 100 32.53 -5.61 -0.15
C ASP A 100 31.33 -4.72 0.10
N ILE A 101 31.42 -3.85 1.10
CA ILE A 101 30.54 -2.68 1.19
C ILE A 101 31.30 -1.51 0.55
N SER A 102 30.70 -0.92 -0.47
CA SER A 102 31.34 0.14 -1.25
C SER A 102 30.48 1.39 -1.35
N VAL A 103 31.14 2.53 -1.49
CA VAL A 103 30.57 3.87 -1.71
C VAL A 103 31.28 4.49 -2.92
N PHE A 104 30.52 4.95 -3.90
CA PHE A 104 31.07 5.51 -5.15
C PHE A 104 32.08 4.58 -5.86
N GLY A 105 31.96 3.27 -5.68
CA GLY A 105 32.87 2.29 -6.28
C GLY A 105 34.21 2.11 -5.52
N TYR A 106 34.29 2.66 -4.31
CA TYR A 106 35.41 2.40 -3.39
C TYR A 106 34.92 1.49 -2.26
N SER A 107 35.60 0.37 -2.05
CA SER A 107 35.37 -0.52 -0.89
C SER A 107 35.76 0.16 0.39
N ILE A 108 34.82 0.26 1.33
CA ILE A 108 35.03 0.80 2.68
C ILE A 108 35.02 -0.31 3.73
N THR A 109 34.49 -1.46 3.41
CA THR A 109 34.50 -2.67 4.23
C THR A 109 34.62 -3.88 3.33
N HIS A 110 35.55 -4.76 3.67
CA HIS A 110 35.79 -6.04 3.01
C HIS A 110 35.67 -7.15 4.04
N VAL A 111 34.85 -8.16 3.75
CA VAL A 111 34.60 -9.30 4.63
C VAL A 111 34.96 -10.59 3.88
N ASN A 112 35.82 -11.41 4.45
CA ASN A 112 36.18 -12.74 3.96
C ASN A 112 36.35 -13.73 5.12
N SER A 113 36.72 -14.95 4.83
CA SER A 113 36.94 -16.01 5.84
C SER A 113 38.00 -15.66 6.91
N LYS A 114 38.88 -14.67 6.67
CA LYS A 114 39.91 -14.18 7.60
C LYS A 114 39.40 -13.05 8.49
N GLY A 115 38.21 -12.52 8.24
CA GLY A 115 37.59 -11.46 9.05
C GLY A 115 37.28 -10.18 8.29
N ILE A 116 37.02 -9.11 9.04
CA ILE A 116 36.62 -7.80 8.53
C ILE A 116 37.81 -6.87 8.41
N THR A 117 37.96 -6.20 7.28
CA THR A 117 38.93 -5.13 7.07
C THR A 117 38.23 -3.91 6.50
N HIS A 118 38.78 -2.73 6.69
CA HIS A 118 38.25 -1.45 6.19
C HIS A 118 39.22 -0.78 5.22
N PRO A 119 39.42 -1.37 4.02
CA PRO A 119 40.23 -0.76 2.98
C PRO A 119 39.51 0.44 2.39
N PHE A 120 40.21 1.48 1.99
CA PHE A 120 39.70 2.51 1.11
C PHE A 120 40.33 2.33 -0.26
N THR A 121 39.91 1.28 -0.94
CA THR A 121 40.45 0.90 -2.25
C THR A 121 39.32 0.84 -3.27
N ARG A 122 39.64 1.05 -4.54
CA ARG A 122 38.67 0.89 -5.61
C ARG A 122 38.22 -0.57 -5.67
N THR A 123 36.91 -0.80 -5.62
CA THR A 123 36.35 -2.16 -5.75
C THR A 123 36.81 -2.73 -7.07
N ILE A 124 37.66 -3.75 -7.03
CA ILE A 124 38.29 -4.33 -8.23
C ILE A 124 37.35 -5.44 -8.71
N GLN A 125 36.82 -5.31 -9.92
CA GLN A 125 36.21 -6.42 -10.63
C GLN A 125 37.31 -7.43 -10.99
N GLY A 126 37.28 -8.61 -10.39
CA GLY A 126 37.99 -9.79 -10.92
C GLY A 126 39.42 -10.06 -10.46
N ALA A 127 39.81 -9.76 -9.24
CA ALA A 127 41.14 -10.12 -8.72
C ALA A 127 41.04 -10.94 -7.43
N PHE A 128 40.54 -12.15 -7.50
CA PHE A 128 40.67 -13.14 -6.42
C PHE A 128 41.33 -14.41 -6.95
N SER A 129 42.24 -14.98 -6.15
CA SER A 129 42.85 -16.26 -6.44
C SER A 129 41.88 -17.38 -6.06
N SER A 130 41.78 -18.39 -6.88
CA SER A 130 40.96 -19.61 -6.68
C SER A 130 41.41 -20.50 -5.49
N GLU A 131 42.23 -19.98 -4.57
CA GLU A 131 42.78 -20.70 -3.42
C GLU A 131 42.25 -20.18 -2.08
N GLU A 132 41.27 -19.25 -2.04
CA GLU A 132 40.70 -18.77 -0.77
C GLU A 132 39.55 -19.66 -0.33
N GLU A 133 39.57 -20.06 0.95
CA GLU A 133 38.42 -20.75 1.56
C GLU A 133 37.19 -19.83 1.51
N PRO A 134 36.01 -20.34 1.14
CA PRO A 134 34.80 -19.53 1.08
C PRO A 134 34.46 -18.97 2.47
N LEU A 135 33.95 -17.74 2.51
CA LEU A 135 33.39 -17.13 3.71
C LEU A 135 32.22 -17.96 4.21
N LEU A 136 31.44 -18.51 3.28
CA LEU A 136 30.27 -19.34 3.56
C LEU A 136 30.08 -20.35 2.44
N HIS A 137 29.87 -21.62 2.84
CA HIS A 137 29.55 -22.74 1.95
C HIS A 137 28.19 -23.28 2.36
N ALA A 138 27.25 -23.37 1.41
CA ALA A 138 25.93 -23.92 1.63
C ALA A 138 25.65 -25.03 0.60
N VAL A 139 25.30 -26.21 1.10
CA VAL A 139 24.77 -27.33 0.30
C VAL A 139 23.28 -27.31 0.40
N ILE A 140 22.57 -27.35 -0.72
CA ILE A 140 21.13 -27.23 -0.81
C ILE A 140 20.54 -28.57 -1.21
N ASP A 141 19.91 -29.28 -0.25
CA ASP A 141 19.38 -30.63 -0.47
C ASP A 141 18.26 -30.68 -1.52
N ASN A 142 17.49 -29.62 -1.66
CA ASN A 142 16.47 -29.46 -2.69
C ASN A 142 16.56 -28.07 -3.34
N PRO A 143 17.10 -27.95 -4.56
CA PRO A 143 17.27 -26.67 -5.24
C PRO A 143 15.97 -25.83 -5.37
N LYS A 144 14.81 -26.47 -5.47
CA LYS A 144 13.52 -25.78 -5.59
C LYS A 144 13.03 -25.18 -4.27
N ASP A 145 13.42 -25.76 -3.15
CA ASP A 145 13.05 -25.24 -1.81
C ASP A 145 14.00 -24.10 -1.38
N GLY A 146 15.15 -23.99 -2.03
CA GLY A 146 16.15 -22.96 -1.79
C GLY A 146 16.86 -23.06 -0.45
N ALA A 147 17.77 -22.11 -0.20
CA ALA A 147 18.43 -21.93 1.11
C ALA A 147 18.41 -20.46 1.52
N THR A 148 18.35 -20.23 2.82
CA THR A 148 18.43 -18.91 3.41
C THR A 148 19.75 -18.75 4.14
N ILE A 149 20.55 -17.77 3.72
CA ILE A 149 21.85 -17.45 4.31
C ILE A 149 21.76 -16.10 5.02
N ASN A 150 22.00 -16.08 6.31
CA ASN A 150 22.02 -14.86 7.12
C ASN A 150 23.44 -14.42 7.44
N LEU A 151 23.80 -13.21 7.00
CA LEU A 151 25.03 -12.54 7.35
C LEU A 151 24.71 -11.49 8.43
N SER A 152 24.94 -11.83 9.69
CA SER A 152 24.58 -10.99 10.83
C SER A 152 25.76 -10.68 11.74
N GLY A 153 25.65 -9.62 12.54
CA GLY A 153 26.62 -9.27 13.59
C GLY A 153 27.87 -8.55 13.10
N PHE A 154 27.85 -7.95 11.91
CA PHE A 154 28.97 -7.20 11.36
C PHE A 154 28.71 -5.69 11.45
N ASP A 155 29.74 -4.92 11.86
CA ASP A 155 29.75 -3.45 11.76
C ASP A 155 30.32 -3.07 10.38
N TYR A 156 29.43 -2.92 9.38
CA TYR A 156 29.83 -2.75 7.99
C TYR A 156 30.34 -1.34 7.66
N ILE A 157 29.98 -0.33 8.46
CA ILE A 157 30.31 1.06 8.15
C ILE A 157 31.27 1.62 9.19
N PRO A 158 32.54 1.85 8.82
CA PRO A 158 33.56 2.26 9.77
C PRO A 158 33.29 3.69 10.28
N LEU A 159 33.60 3.92 11.57
CA LEU A 159 33.44 5.21 12.26
C LEU A 159 34.12 6.36 11.54
N TRP A 160 35.31 6.13 10.93
CA TRP A 160 36.05 7.17 10.19
C TRP A 160 35.25 7.74 9.02
N PHE A 161 34.38 6.92 8.36
CA PHE A 161 33.52 7.36 7.27
C PHE A 161 32.52 8.41 7.78
N TRP A 162 31.89 8.17 8.92
CA TRP A 162 30.97 9.13 9.54
C TRP A 162 31.67 10.42 9.97
N ILE A 163 32.87 10.30 10.56
CA ILE A 163 33.66 11.47 10.91
C ILE A 163 33.95 12.32 9.67
N PHE A 164 34.43 11.71 8.59
CA PHE A 164 34.71 12.42 7.34
C PHE A 164 33.44 13.12 6.80
N TYR A 165 32.29 12.43 6.82
CA TYR A 165 31.02 12.95 6.36
C TYR A 165 30.56 14.19 7.15
N PHE A 166 30.60 14.12 8.48
CA PHE A 166 30.29 15.27 9.34
C PHE A 166 31.27 16.43 9.19
N VAL A 167 32.56 16.15 9.01
CA VAL A 167 33.57 17.18 8.72
C VAL A 167 33.26 17.87 7.39
N ALA A 168 32.89 17.15 6.36
CA ALA A 168 32.51 17.71 5.09
C ALA A 168 31.27 18.64 5.20
N ILE A 169 30.23 18.22 5.91
CA ILE A 169 29.06 19.07 6.21
C ILE A 169 29.49 20.36 6.92
N PHE A 170 30.38 20.25 7.92
CA PHE A 170 30.84 21.39 8.70
C PHE A 170 31.63 22.38 7.82
N LEU A 171 32.55 21.90 6.99
CA LEU A 171 33.37 22.75 6.10
C LEU A 171 32.52 23.46 5.05
N VAL A 172 31.58 22.73 4.44
CA VAL A 172 30.63 23.32 3.47
C VAL A 172 29.72 24.34 4.16
N SER A 173 29.28 24.08 5.41
CA SER A 173 28.50 25.04 6.20
C SER A 173 29.25 26.35 6.44
N ILE A 174 30.57 26.29 6.71
CA ILE A 174 31.39 27.49 6.85
C ILE A 174 31.45 28.29 5.55
N LEU A 175 31.69 27.61 4.42
CA LEU A 175 31.75 28.25 3.09
C LEU A 175 30.42 28.90 2.73
N VAL A 176 29.31 28.16 2.84
CA VAL A 176 27.95 28.68 2.56
C VAL A 176 27.60 29.83 3.49
N THR A 177 28.03 29.75 4.80
CA THR A 177 27.82 30.86 5.74
C THR A 177 28.53 32.13 5.31
N ALA A 178 29.76 32.02 4.80
CA ALA A 178 30.50 33.17 4.29
C ALA A 178 29.80 33.82 3.07
N VAL A 179 29.33 33.00 2.13
CA VAL A 179 28.56 33.47 0.96
C VAL A 179 27.26 34.14 1.39
N VAL A 180 26.47 33.49 2.25
CA VAL A 180 25.19 34.05 2.74
C VAL A 180 25.41 35.34 3.51
N PHE A 181 26.46 35.42 4.34
CA PHE A 181 26.84 36.65 5.06
C PHE A 181 27.16 37.79 4.09
N PHE A 182 27.95 37.50 3.04
CA PHE A 182 28.25 38.46 2.00
C PHE A 182 26.98 38.98 1.31
N LEU A 183 26.09 38.06 0.87
CA LEU A 183 24.84 38.39 0.21
C LEU A 183 23.91 39.23 1.09
N ILE A 184 23.70 38.86 2.35
CA ILE A 184 22.85 39.60 3.29
C ILE A 184 23.43 41.00 3.57
N THR A 185 24.75 41.13 3.58
CA THR A 185 25.42 42.42 3.87
C THR A 185 25.33 43.37 2.70
N HIS A 186 25.53 42.89 1.47
CA HIS A 186 25.59 43.74 0.27
C HIS A 186 24.23 43.85 -0.44
N ILE A 187 23.35 42.89 -0.27
CA ILE A 187 22.00 42.83 -0.87
C ILE A 187 20.93 42.59 0.20
N PRO A 188 20.65 43.57 1.07
CA PRO A 188 19.72 43.39 2.18
C PRO A 188 18.31 42.85 1.83
N PRO A 189 17.74 43.17 0.63
CA PRO A 189 16.43 42.63 0.22
C PRO A 189 16.39 41.09 0.08
N ILE A 190 17.54 40.42 -0.13
CA ILE A 190 17.60 38.97 -0.34
C ILE A 190 17.48 38.18 0.97
N GLN A 191 17.64 38.83 2.12
CA GLN A 191 17.63 38.18 3.44
C GLN A 191 16.35 37.38 3.68
N LEU A 192 15.17 37.98 3.42
CA LEU A 192 13.89 37.31 3.66
C LEU A 192 13.64 36.12 2.71
N PRO A 193 13.85 36.25 1.38
CA PRO A 193 13.79 35.12 0.48
C PRO A 193 14.73 33.95 0.84
N LEU A 194 15.98 34.22 1.21
CA LEU A 194 16.95 33.21 1.63
C LEU A 194 16.52 32.51 2.92
N LEU A 195 16.02 33.28 3.90
CA LEU A 195 15.53 32.69 5.14
C LEU A 195 14.27 31.86 4.90
N SER A 196 13.36 32.31 4.03
CA SER A 196 12.18 31.54 3.64
C SER A 196 12.57 30.22 2.96
N ALA A 197 13.50 30.27 2.02
CA ALA A 197 14.01 29.08 1.34
C ALA A 197 14.63 28.07 2.33
N SER A 198 15.46 28.56 3.27
CA SER A 198 16.09 27.74 4.30
C SER A 198 15.09 27.16 5.29
N THR A 199 14.04 27.93 5.64
CA THR A 199 12.99 27.45 6.54
C THR A 199 12.23 26.28 5.93
N ILE A 200 11.91 26.35 4.63
CA ILE A 200 11.24 25.25 3.92
C ILE A 200 12.17 24.02 3.79
N ILE A 201 13.49 24.21 3.64
CA ILE A 201 14.45 23.10 3.64
C ILE A 201 14.44 22.39 5.02
N ILE A 202 14.50 23.16 6.10
CA ILE A 202 14.45 22.59 7.46
C ILE A 202 13.13 21.84 7.69
N ASP A 203 12.02 22.43 7.30
CA ASP A 203 10.70 21.78 7.43
C ASP A 203 10.67 20.44 6.68
N LEU A 204 11.17 20.41 5.45
CA LEU A 204 11.24 19.20 4.64
C LEU A 204 12.18 18.14 5.27
N ILE A 205 13.36 18.54 5.76
CA ILE A 205 14.29 17.64 6.46
C ILE A 205 13.61 17.03 7.70
N LEU A 206 12.95 17.85 8.51
CA LEU A 206 12.27 17.40 9.71
C LEU A 206 11.08 16.48 9.38
N GLY A 207 10.36 16.77 8.31
CA GLY A 207 9.28 15.91 7.80
C GLY A 207 9.81 14.54 7.36
N CYS A 208 10.87 14.52 6.56
CA CYS A 208 11.54 13.29 6.14
C CYS A 208 12.09 12.49 7.34
N PHE A 209 12.67 13.19 8.33
CA PHE A 209 13.15 12.55 9.56
C PHE A 209 12.00 11.95 10.39
N LEU A 210 10.89 12.67 10.52
CA LEU A 210 9.72 12.22 11.28
C LEU A 210 9.11 10.96 10.66
N CYS A 211 8.97 10.92 9.34
CA CYS A 211 8.36 9.82 8.60
C CYS A 211 9.36 8.73 8.15
N GLY A 212 10.60 8.78 8.61
CA GLY A 212 11.61 7.76 8.31
C GLY A 212 12.16 7.79 6.87
N SER A 213 11.77 8.76 6.05
CA SER A 213 12.18 8.84 4.63
C SER A 213 13.53 9.52 4.40
N LEU A 214 14.10 10.20 5.42
CA LEU A 214 15.32 10.99 5.26
C LEU A 214 16.50 10.24 4.61
N PRO A 215 16.77 8.96 4.92
CA PRO A 215 17.87 8.22 4.33
C PRO A 215 17.64 7.78 2.88
N TYR A 216 16.42 7.89 2.38
CA TYR A 216 16.00 7.28 1.11
C TYR A 216 15.67 8.28 0.01
N VAL A 217 15.30 9.52 0.38
CA VAL A 217 14.86 10.52 -0.59
C VAL A 217 15.99 10.83 -1.56
N ASP A 218 15.71 10.68 -2.85
CA ASP A 218 16.65 11.04 -3.91
C ASP A 218 16.90 12.54 -3.93
N TYR A 219 18.12 12.95 -4.28
CA TYR A 219 18.49 14.38 -4.35
C TYR A 219 17.57 15.18 -5.29
N THR A 220 17.30 14.64 -6.46
CA THR A 220 16.42 15.28 -7.46
C THR A 220 15.01 15.43 -6.95
N ASP A 221 14.50 14.42 -6.26
CA ASP A 221 13.15 14.41 -5.71
C ASP A 221 13.06 15.31 -4.47
N PHE A 222 14.08 15.35 -3.62
CA PHE A 222 14.17 16.30 -2.52
C PHE A 222 14.19 17.76 -3.03
N LEU A 223 14.99 18.02 -4.04
CA LEU A 223 15.06 19.36 -4.68
C LEU A 223 13.70 19.75 -5.28
N LEU A 224 13.01 18.81 -5.91
CA LEU A 224 11.70 19.04 -6.49
C LEU A 224 10.64 19.31 -5.42
N ASN A 225 10.61 18.53 -4.31
CA ASN A 225 9.77 18.82 -3.16
C ASN A 225 9.97 20.25 -2.64
N TRP A 226 11.25 20.63 -2.44
CA TRP A 226 11.59 21.97 -1.98
C TRP A 226 11.12 23.05 -2.96
N LEU A 227 11.34 22.89 -4.27
CA LEU A 227 10.90 23.84 -5.30
C LEU A 227 9.38 24.00 -5.31
N LEU A 228 8.62 22.90 -5.22
CA LEU A 228 7.16 22.95 -5.20
C LEU A 228 6.62 23.66 -3.95
N LEU A 229 7.17 23.36 -2.77
CA LEU A 229 6.82 24.04 -1.52
C LEU A 229 7.20 25.51 -1.55
N PHE A 230 8.37 25.85 -2.11
CA PHE A 230 8.83 27.21 -2.26
C PHE A 230 7.94 27.99 -3.24
N ALA A 231 7.51 27.38 -4.35
CA ALA A 231 6.53 27.94 -5.27
C ALA A 231 5.20 28.23 -4.57
N GLY A 232 4.69 27.28 -3.77
CA GLY A 232 3.49 27.50 -2.94
C GLY A 232 3.63 28.68 -1.97
N SER A 233 4.79 28.81 -1.32
CA SER A 233 5.11 29.95 -0.45
C SER A 233 5.12 31.27 -1.21
N LEU A 234 5.73 31.33 -2.39
CA LEU A 234 5.75 32.50 -3.24
C LEU A 234 4.34 32.89 -3.72
N PHE A 235 3.52 31.92 -4.07
CA PHE A 235 2.14 32.15 -4.49
C PHE A 235 1.31 32.80 -3.36
N ILE A 236 1.37 32.24 -2.14
CA ILE A 236 0.68 32.80 -1.00
C ILE A 236 1.22 34.19 -0.66
N ASN A 237 2.54 34.42 -0.73
CA ASN A 237 3.15 35.74 -0.53
C ASN A 237 2.69 36.77 -1.57
N ALA A 238 2.34 36.36 -2.77
CA ALA A 238 1.83 37.25 -3.81
C ALA A 238 0.47 37.86 -3.45
N ILE A 239 -0.38 37.10 -2.76
CA ILE A 239 -1.74 37.52 -2.40
C ILE A 239 -1.85 38.01 -0.94
N THR A 240 -0.85 37.73 -0.11
CA THR A 240 -0.84 38.06 1.32
C THR A 240 0.37 38.92 1.71
N LEU A 241 0.91 38.71 2.92
CA LEU A 241 2.14 39.33 3.40
C LEU A 241 3.36 38.49 3.04
N PRO A 242 4.51 39.09 2.69
CA PRO A 242 5.71 38.39 2.19
C PRO A 242 6.35 37.34 3.12
N TRP A 243 5.85 37.17 4.32
CA TRP A 243 6.30 36.16 5.27
C TRP A 243 5.25 35.08 5.54
N LEU A 244 3.98 35.41 5.26
CA LEU A 244 2.86 34.55 5.63
C LEU A 244 2.85 33.24 4.80
N GLY A 245 3.28 33.32 3.53
CA GLY A 245 3.36 32.14 2.68
C GLY A 245 4.31 31.07 3.22
N THR A 246 5.48 31.47 3.71
CA THR A 246 6.42 30.51 4.33
C THR A 246 5.82 29.87 5.57
N ILE A 247 5.21 30.66 6.46
CA ILE A 247 4.60 30.13 7.68
C ILE A 247 3.41 29.21 7.38
N THR A 248 2.57 29.62 6.42
CA THR A 248 1.41 28.80 6.03
C THR A 248 1.86 27.48 5.42
N VAL A 249 2.83 27.50 4.50
CA VAL A 249 3.35 26.27 3.88
C VAL A 249 3.97 25.37 4.97
N CYS A 250 4.89 25.88 5.78
CA CYS A 250 5.51 25.07 6.83
C CYS A 250 4.50 24.56 7.87
N GLY A 251 3.48 25.37 8.22
CA GLY A 251 2.43 24.93 9.13
C GLY A 251 1.57 23.78 8.56
N LEU A 252 1.17 23.90 7.30
CA LEU A 252 0.41 22.86 6.59
C LEU A 252 1.24 21.59 6.38
N THR A 253 2.50 21.73 5.97
CA THR A 253 3.37 20.56 5.74
C THR A 253 3.76 19.87 7.03
N THR A 254 4.09 20.61 8.10
CA THR A 254 4.35 20.02 9.43
C THR A 254 3.13 19.25 9.96
N PHE A 255 1.92 19.81 9.81
CA PHE A 255 0.68 19.10 10.16
C PHE A 255 0.54 17.82 9.32
N TRP A 256 0.79 17.89 8.02
CA TRP A 256 0.73 16.78 7.09
C TRP A 256 1.75 15.67 7.44
N TYR A 257 2.97 16.04 7.85
CA TYR A 257 3.99 15.08 8.31
C TYR A 257 3.55 14.35 9.58
N ILE A 258 2.97 15.07 10.53
CA ILE A 258 2.44 14.48 11.77
C ILE A 258 1.29 13.51 11.46
N ALA A 259 0.37 13.91 10.59
CA ALA A 259 -0.73 13.05 10.17
C ALA A 259 -0.20 11.77 9.48
N ASN A 260 0.76 11.91 8.55
CA ASN A 260 1.39 10.76 7.90
C ASN A 260 2.15 9.86 8.89
N PHE A 261 2.86 10.43 9.87
CA PHE A 261 3.53 9.65 10.92
C PHE A 261 2.56 8.70 11.63
N PHE A 262 1.39 9.19 12.04
CA PHE A 262 0.39 8.35 12.69
C PHE A 262 -0.24 7.35 11.72
N VAL A 263 -0.64 7.78 10.54
CA VAL A 263 -1.28 6.92 9.54
C VAL A 263 -0.34 5.78 9.12
N ILE A 264 0.94 6.07 8.88
CA ILE A 264 1.95 5.05 8.57
C ILE A 264 2.12 4.07 9.74
N SER A 265 2.13 4.58 11.00
CA SER A 265 2.26 3.69 12.16
C SER A 265 1.08 2.74 12.37
N PHE A 266 -0.11 3.12 11.88
CA PHE A 266 -1.33 2.30 12.05
C PHE A 266 -1.57 1.34 10.90
N ARG A 267 -1.37 1.78 9.65
CA ARG A 267 -1.72 0.97 8.48
C ARG A 267 -0.55 0.66 7.53
N GLY A 268 0.70 1.05 7.91
CA GLY A 268 1.89 0.75 7.12
C GLY A 268 2.03 1.53 5.80
N LYS A 269 1.11 2.46 5.49
CA LYS A 269 1.12 3.24 4.23
C LYS A 269 0.80 4.71 4.46
N PRO A 270 1.31 5.65 3.59
CA PRO A 270 1.08 7.08 3.74
C PRO A 270 -0.35 7.47 3.38
N ILE A 271 -0.73 8.71 3.72
CA ILE A 271 -2.01 9.30 3.30
C ILE A 271 -1.99 9.48 1.78
N MET A 272 -2.96 8.87 1.11
CA MET A 272 -3.18 8.96 -0.33
C MET A 272 -4.21 10.07 -0.65
N PRO A 273 -4.24 10.61 -1.88
CA PRO A 273 -5.25 11.62 -2.27
C PRO A 273 -6.70 11.18 -2.04
N ALA A 274 -6.99 9.91 -2.24
CA ALA A 274 -8.31 9.35 -2.02
C ALA A 274 -8.72 9.33 -0.54
N ASP A 275 -7.77 9.22 0.39
CA ASP A 275 -8.04 9.28 1.84
C ASP A 275 -8.64 10.62 2.26
N LEU A 276 -8.40 11.71 1.51
CA LEU A 276 -9.02 13.00 1.79
C LEU A 276 -10.54 12.96 1.56
N LYS A 277 -11.02 12.13 0.66
CA LYS A 277 -12.45 11.91 0.43
C LYS A 277 -13.06 10.99 1.49
N ALA A 278 -12.27 10.04 2.00
CA ALA A 278 -12.64 9.13 3.07
C ALA A 278 -12.36 9.68 4.48
N PHE A 279 -12.08 10.99 4.62
CA PHE A 279 -11.71 11.60 5.91
C PHE A 279 -12.77 11.41 6.99
N SER A 280 -14.06 11.48 6.65
CA SER A 280 -15.16 11.23 7.61
C SER A 280 -15.08 9.81 8.18
N THR A 281 -14.88 8.80 7.31
CA THR A 281 -14.72 7.39 7.72
C THR A 281 -13.50 7.20 8.63
N ALA A 282 -12.37 7.82 8.28
CA ALA A 282 -11.16 7.78 9.11
C ALA A 282 -11.38 8.38 10.50
N MET A 283 -12.17 9.46 10.60
CA MET A 283 -12.50 10.09 11.90
C MET A 283 -13.45 9.23 12.74
N GLU A 284 -14.26 8.38 12.13
CA GLU A 284 -15.20 7.50 12.86
C GLU A 284 -14.49 6.32 13.55
N VAL A 285 -13.35 5.89 13.02
CA VAL A 285 -12.55 4.78 13.59
C VAL A 285 -11.37 5.25 14.44
N ILE A 286 -11.12 6.55 14.54
CA ILE A 286 -9.94 7.11 15.23
C ILE A 286 -9.89 6.78 16.72
N ASP A 287 -11.05 6.59 17.34
CA ASP A 287 -11.16 6.28 18.78
C ASP A 287 -10.58 4.87 19.10
N GLY A 288 -10.44 3.99 18.10
CA GLY A 288 -9.80 2.70 18.25
C GLY A 288 -8.26 2.76 18.30
N TYR A 289 -7.64 3.92 18.05
CA TYR A 289 -6.20 4.07 17.98
C TYR A 289 -5.61 4.95 19.06
N THR A 290 -4.50 4.53 19.66
CA THR A 290 -3.80 5.33 20.69
C THR A 290 -2.77 6.26 20.06
N LEU A 291 -3.06 7.55 20.01
CA LEU A 291 -2.15 8.58 19.50
C LEU A 291 -1.06 8.90 20.53
N ARG A 292 0.13 8.30 20.42
CA ARG A 292 1.27 8.58 21.31
C ARG A 292 2.26 9.53 20.64
N PRO A 293 2.41 10.79 21.14
CA PRO A 293 3.39 11.72 20.59
C PRO A 293 4.82 11.20 20.73
N SER A 294 5.58 11.23 19.65
CA SER A 294 7.00 10.89 19.63
C SER A 294 7.87 12.10 20.01
N TRP A 295 9.03 11.87 20.64
CA TRP A 295 9.99 12.95 20.89
C TRP A 295 10.44 13.62 19.57
N LYS A 296 10.50 12.88 18.46
CA LYS A 296 10.80 13.38 17.11
C LYS A 296 9.83 14.49 16.70
N MET A 297 8.53 14.32 17.00
CA MET A 297 7.48 15.32 16.73
C MET A 297 7.72 16.61 17.52
N ILE A 298 8.05 16.48 18.80
CA ILE A 298 8.29 17.64 19.67
C ILE A 298 9.47 18.44 19.14
N VAL A 299 10.57 17.77 18.78
CA VAL A 299 11.75 18.41 18.19
C VAL A 299 11.39 19.12 16.87
N ALA A 300 10.66 18.46 15.97
CA ALA A 300 10.24 19.06 14.71
C ALA A 300 9.40 20.32 14.93
N LEU A 301 8.39 20.25 15.79
CA LEU A 301 7.53 21.40 16.11
C LEU A 301 8.32 22.57 16.71
N VAL A 302 9.24 22.31 17.65
CA VAL A 302 10.04 23.38 18.29
C VAL A 302 10.97 24.03 17.27
N VAL A 303 11.68 23.24 16.46
CA VAL A 303 12.66 23.76 15.49
C VAL A 303 11.93 24.60 14.43
N ILE A 304 10.84 24.09 13.84
CA ILE A 304 10.11 24.84 12.81
C ILE A 304 9.47 26.12 13.36
N ALA A 305 8.93 26.08 14.59
CA ALA A 305 8.40 27.27 15.25
C ALA A 305 9.48 28.36 15.43
N LEU A 306 10.71 27.96 15.82
CA LEU A 306 11.82 28.90 15.93
C LEU A 306 12.18 29.55 14.56
N TYR A 307 12.23 28.76 13.49
CA TYR A 307 12.48 29.27 12.14
C TYR A 307 11.34 30.19 11.66
N CYS A 308 10.09 29.85 11.91
CA CYS A 308 8.95 30.72 11.61
C CYS A 308 9.02 32.05 12.36
N ILE A 309 9.40 32.04 13.64
CA ILE A 309 9.62 33.27 14.42
C ILE A 309 10.74 34.11 13.78
N LEU A 310 11.84 33.48 13.36
CA LEU A 310 12.95 34.20 12.65
C LEU A 310 12.47 34.84 11.36
N VAL A 311 11.60 34.19 10.59
CA VAL A 311 11.00 34.75 9.36
C VAL A 311 10.18 36.00 9.69
N ILE A 312 9.33 35.96 10.74
CA ILE A 312 8.51 37.09 11.18
C ILE A 312 9.42 38.27 11.63
N LEU A 313 10.42 37.99 12.45
CA LEU A 313 11.35 39.01 12.94
C LEU A 313 12.16 39.62 11.81
N SER A 314 12.63 38.79 10.87
CA SER A 314 13.38 39.26 9.70
C SER A 314 12.52 40.16 8.78
N PHE A 315 11.23 39.86 8.62
CA PHE A 315 10.32 40.72 7.88
C PHE A 315 10.13 42.09 8.55
N ARG A 316 10.04 42.14 9.88
CA ARG A 316 9.87 43.40 10.61
C ARG A 316 11.01 44.40 10.34
N GLU A 317 12.21 43.90 10.10
CA GLU A 317 13.42 44.67 9.79
C GLU A 317 13.65 44.84 8.27
N SER A 318 12.87 44.15 7.41
CA SER A 318 13.07 44.12 5.97
C SER A 318 12.74 45.45 5.29
N PRO A 319 13.56 45.89 4.31
CA PRO A 319 13.23 47.03 3.41
C PRO A 319 11.88 46.85 2.68
N ALA A 320 11.44 45.61 2.46
CA ALA A 320 10.16 45.28 1.81
C ALA A 320 8.96 45.87 2.54
N LYS A 321 9.01 45.92 3.89
CA LYS A 321 7.95 46.50 4.72
C LYS A 321 7.76 47.99 4.44
N LYS A 322 8.84 48.74 4.23
CA LYS A 322 8.86 50.18 4.01
C LYS A 322 8.77 50.59 2.54
N ALA A 323 8.70 49.60 1.62
CA ALA A 323 8.67 49.86 0.19
C ALA A 323 7.39 50.65 -0.24
N PRO A 324 7.47 51.56 -1.21
CA PRO A 324 6.31 52.24 -1.77
C PRO A 324 5.35 51.25 -2.45
N LEU A 325 4.06 51.61 -2.56
CA LEU A 325 3.00 50.72 -3.05
C LEU A 325 3.34 50.12 -4.43
N LYS A 326 3.82 50.94 -5.38
CA LYS A 326 4.22 50.44 -6.72
C LYS A 326 5.26 49.32 -6.64
N LYS A 327 6.25 49.43 -5.76
CA LYS A 327 7.28 48.42 -5.58
C LYS A 327 6.72 47.16 -4.92
N LYS A 328 5.78 47.32 -3.96
CA LYS A 328 5.06 46.15 -3.34
C LYS A 328 4.24 45.41 -4.38
N ILE A 329 3.51 46.12 -5.27
CA ILE A 329 2.75 45.48 -6.35
C ILE A 329 3.68 44.72 -7.29
N LEU A 330 4.79 45.35 -7.72
CA LEU A 330 5.78 44.70 -8.59
C LEU A 330 6.39 43.44 -7.94
N MET A 331 6.71 43.51 -6.63
CA MET A 331 7.24 42.35 -5.89
C MET A 331 6.21 41.22 -5.78
N ARG A 332 4.95 41.54 -5.57
CA ARG A 332 3.85 40.54 -5.53
C ARG A 332 3.66 39.88 -6.90
N PHE A 333 3.64 40.70 -7.96
CA PHE A 333 3.55 40.19 -9.33
C PHE A 333 4.74 39.27 -9.67
N ALA A 334 5.96 39.70 -9.35
CA ALA A 334 7.16 38.90 -9.55
C ALA A 334 7.08 37.57 -8.77
N SER A 335 6.59 37.57 -7.51
CA SER A 335 6.38 36.37 -6.73
C SER A 335 5.35 35.43 -7.37
N ALA A 336 4.25 35.97 -7.88
CA ALA A 336 3.23 35.16 -8.56
C ALA A 336 3.78 34.50 -9.84
N VAL A 337 4.45 35.29 -10.68
CA VAL A 337 5.07 34.81 -11.93
C VAL A 337 6.13 33.73 -11.60
N SER A 338 7.00 33.99 -10.61
CA SER A 338 8.02 33.01 -10.20
C SER A 338 7.39 31.74 -9.69
N ALA A 339 6.33 31.82 -8.88
CA ALA A 339 5.61 30.67 -8.38
C ALA A 339 5.06 29.78 -9.51
N VAL A 340 4.40 30.41 -10.49
CA VAL A 340 3.85 29.73 -11.67
C VAL A 340 4.96 29.06 -12.49
N LEU A 341 6.02 29.81 -12.79
CA LEU A 341 7.15 29.27 -13.57
C LEU A 341 7.84 28.09 -12.89
N ILE A 342 8.10 28.20 -11.58
CA ILE A 342 8.72 27.11 -10.80
C ILE A 342 7.80 25.89 -10.76
N PHE A 343 6.49 26.09 -10.52
CA PHE A 343 5.53 25.00 -10.48
C PHE A 343 5.47 24.25 -11.82
N PHE A 344 5.27 24.97 -12.92
CA PHE A 344 5.23 24.34 -14.25
C PHE A 344 6.56 23.72 -14.66
N ALA A 345 7.70 24.33 -14.32
CA ALA A 345 8.99 23.71 -14.53
C ALA A 345 9.13 22.43 -13.73
N GLY A 346 8.66 22.41 -12.48
CA GLY A 346 8.70 21.24 -11.59
C GLY A 346 7.89 20.05 -12.11
N ILE A 347 6.62 20.28 -12.46
CA ILE A 347 5.72 19.20 -12.92
C ILE A 347 6.11 18.65 -14.31
N ASN A 348 6.87 19.39 -15.11
CA ASN A 348 7.38 18.93 -16.39
C ASN A 348 8.78 18.31 -16.32
N THR A 349 9.30 18.03 -15.12
CA THR A 349 10.58 17.33 -14.97
C THR A 349 10.43 15.82 -15.22
N PRO A 350 11.49 15.15 -15.73
CA PRO A 350 11.50 13.69 -15.79
C PRO A 350 11.28 13.02 -14.40
N ALA A 351 11.70 13.68 -13.33
CA ALA A 351 11.49 13.21 -11.97
C ALA A 351 9.99 13.19 -11.58
N PHE A 352 9.22 14.19 -12.00
CA PHE A 352 7.77 14.21 -11.81
C PHE A 352 7.06 13.22 -12.74
N ALA A 353 7.49 13.15 -14.00
CA ALA A 353 6.91 12.25 -15.01
C ALA A 353 7.26 10.77 -14.78
N ARG A 354 8.29 10.46 -13.99
CA ARG A 354 8.52 9.09 -13.54
C ARG A 354 7.29 8.60 -12.77
N VAL A 355 6.39 7.96 -13.48
CA VAL A 355 5.38 7.12 -12.87
C VAL A 355 6.17 5.95 -12.30
N ASN A 356 6.24 5.86 -10.98
CA ASN A 356 6.63 4.61 -10.39
C ASN A 356 5.48 3.65 -10.72
N SER A 357 5.71 2.78 -11.68
CA SER A 357 4.78 1.75 -12.16
C SER A 357 4.53 0.67 -11.09
N PHE A 358 4.54 1.05 -9.83
CA PHE A 358 4.44 0.15 -8.70
C PHE A 358 3.03 0.22 -8.12
N ALA A 359 2.16 -0.61 -8.66
CA ALA A 359 0.80 -0.84 -8.17
C ALA A 359 0.73 -1.50 -6.78
N TRP A 360 1.83 -1.65 -6.06
CA TRP A 360 1.91 -2.46 -4.84
C TRP A 360 1.89 -1.60 -3.59
N ASP A 361 1.07 -1.94 -2.60
CA ASP A 361 1.04 -1.25 -1.31
C ASP A 361 2.40 -1.24 -0.60
N ALA A 362 3.17 -2.33 -0.66
CA ALA A 362 4.55 -2.37 -0.16
C ALA A 362 5.48 -1.38 -0.90
N ARG A 363 5.27 -1.16 -2.19
CA ARG A 363 6.04 -0.21 -3.00
C ARG A 363 5.54 1.22 -2.93
N VAL A 364 4.30 1.46 -2.47
CA VAL A 364 3.83 2.80 -2.12
C VAL A 364 4.72 3.41 -1.04
N MET A 365 5.11 2.61 -0.03
CA MET A 365 6.06 3.07 0.98
C MET A 365 7.47 3.31 0.42
N GLU A 366 7.95 2.47 -0.50
CA GLU A 366 9.22 2.70 -1.18
C GLU A 366 9.20 3.99 -2.00
N SER A 367 8.15 4.17 -2.81
CA SER A 367 7.94 5.40 -3.58
C SER A 367 7.87 6.63 -2.66
N PHE A 368 7.12 6.53 -1.57
CA PHE A 368 7.01 7.57 -0.56
C PHE A 368 8.35 7.91 0.09
N HIS A 369 9.16 6.90 0.42
CA HIS A 369 10.49 7.12 0.99
C HIS A 369 11.46 7.74 -0.02
N ARG A 370 11.43 7.33 -1.29
CA ARG A 370 12.33 7.84 -2.34
C ARG A 370 11.95 9.23 -2.83
N GLU A 371 10.66 9.47 -3.03
CA GLU A 371 10.14 10.71 -3.58
C GLU A 371 9.93 11.78 -2.51
N GLY A 372 9.75 11.38 -1.27
CA GLY A 372 9.32 12.24 -0.19
C GLY A 372 7.82 12.53 -0.21
N ILE A 373 7.32 13.00 0.93
CA ILE A 373 5.88 13.05 1.26
C ILE A 373 5.06 13.91 0.28
N VAL A 374 5.55 15.08 -0.06
CA VAL A 374 4.78 16.05 -0.85
C VAL A 374 4.75 15.63 -2.31
N LEU A 375 5.89 15.22 -2.86
CA LEU A 375 5.99 14.83 -4.26
C LEU A 375 5.22 13.55 -4.53
N SER A 376 5.35 12.54 -3.67
CA SER A 376 4.60 11.29 -3.76
C SER A 376 3.10 11.56 -3.73
N PHE A 377 2.62 12.37 -2.77
CA PHE A 377 1.20 12.75 -2.72
C PHE A 377 0.72 13.45 -3.99
N LEU A 378 1.47 14.44 -4.49
CA LEU A 378 1.09 15.18 -5.71
C LEU A 378 1.07 14.26 -6.94
N LYS A 379 2.07 13.40 -7.12
CA LYS A 379 2.09 12.42 -8.21
C LYS A 379 0.87 11.51 -8.17
N ASN A 380 0.56 10.97 -7.00
CA ASN A 380 -0.63 10.14 -6.81
C ASN A 380 -1.92 10.92 -7.11
N ALA A 381 -2.01 12.20 -6.71
CA ALA A 381 -3.17 13.04 -7.03
C ALA A 381 -3.34 13.27 -8.55
N PHE A 382 -2.25 13.46 -9.29
CA PHE A 382 -2.30 13.59 -10.75
C PHE A 382 -2.64 12.25 -11.44
N ASN A 383 -2.24 11.12 -10.87
CA ASN A 383 -2.46 9.79 -11.44
C ASN A 383 -3.79 9.15 -10.99
N SER A 384 -4.48 9.72 -10.00
CA SER A 384 -5.77 9.18 -9.52
C SER A 384 -6.96 9.50 -10.45
N VAL A 385 -6.76 10.32 -11.49
CA VAL A 385 -7.82 10.68 -12.43
C VAL A 385 -7.95 9.58 -13.49
N VAL A 386 -9.08 8.87 -13.48
CA VAL A 386 -9.39 7.88 -14.52
C VAL A 386 -9.57 8.61 -15.86
N ARG A 387 -8.76 8.26 -16.82
CA ARG A 387 -8.82 8.84 -18.17
C ARG A 387 -9.64 7.95 -19.09
N LYS A 388 -10.35 8.58 -20.03
CA LYS A 388 -11.02 7.84 -21.11
C LYS A 388 -9.97 7.03 -21.88
N PRO A 389 -10.18 5.69 -22.04
CA PRO A 389 -9.23 4.84 -22.76
C PRO A 389 -9.08 5.30 -24.22
N GLU A 390 -7.88 5.15 -24.76
CA GLU A 390 -7.62 5.47 -26.18
C GLU A 390 -8.40 4.51 -27.08
N GLY A 391 -9.08 5.02 -28.10
CA GLY A 391 -9.92 4.22 -28.99
C GLY A 391 -11.29 3.84 -28.46
N TYR A 392 -11.63 4.21 -27.23
CA TYR A 392 -12.94 3.92 -26.64
C TYR A 392 -14.09 4.69 -27.35
N SER A 393 -15.16 3.96 -27.67
CA SER A 393 -16.46 4.52 -28.01
C SER A 393 -17.59 3.64 -27.43
N ALA A 394 -18.76 4.23 -27.17
CA ALA A 394 -19.94 3.47 -26.72
C ALA A 394 -20.41 2.46 -27.78
N GLU A 395 -20.25 2.78 -29.08
CA GLU A 395 -20.53 1.88 -30.19
C GLU A 395 -19.67 0.62 -30.13
N THR A 396 -18.35 0.78 -29.90
CA THR A 396 -17.41 -0.36 -29.75
C THR A 396 -17.80 -1.25 -28.58
N VAL A 397 -18.26 -0.68 -27.46
CA VAL A 397 -18.76 -1.46 -26.30
C VAL A 397 -20.02 -2.23 -26.66
N GLY A 398 -20.95 -1.60 -27.38
CA GLY A 398 -22.17 -2.25 -27.90
C GLY A 398 -21.84 -3.43 -28.82
N ASP A 399 -20.86 -3.26 -29.72
CA ASP A 399 -20.40 -4.35 -30.61
C ASP A 399 -19.77 -5.50 -29.81
N TYR A 400 -18.97 -5.19 -28.77
CA TYR A 400 -18.37 -6.21 -27.92
C TYR A 400 -19.41 -7.01 -27.15
N LEU A 401 -20.35 -6.35 -26.48
CA LEU A 401 -21.36 -7.01 -25.68
C LEU A 401 -22.43 -7.68 -26.56
N GLY A 402 -22.73 -7.11 -27.74
CA GLY A 402 -23.64 -7.70 -28.72
C GLY A 402 -23.20 -9.03 -29.34
N ALA A 403 -21.93 -9.38 -29.18
CA ALA A 403 -21.41 -10.69 -29.58
C ALA A 403 -21.87 -11.84 -28.66
N TYR A 404 -22.30 -11.53 -27.43
CA TYR A 404 -22.80 -12.52 -26.48
C TYR A 404 -24.32 -12.64 -26.56
N GLN A 405 -24.81 -13.85 -26.38
CA GLN A 405 -26.26 -14.12 -26.20
C GLN A 405 -26.47 -14.55 -24.77
N GLU A 406 -27.63 -14.20 -24.20
CA GLU A 406 -27.97 -14.64 -22.86
C GLU A 406 -27.82 -16.14 -22.71
N LYS A 407 -27.01 -16.57 -21.72
CA LYS A 407 -26.72 -17.97 -21.47
C LYS A 407 -27.63 -18.50 -20.39
N GLN A 408 -28.67 -19.24 -20.81
CA GLN A 408 -29.59 -19.91 -19.88
C GLN A 408 -28.91 -21.13 -19.27
N ARG A 409 -29.05 -21.29 -17.96
CA ARG A 409 -28.52 -22.44 -17.21
C ARG A 409 -29.66 -23.29 -16.66
N LYS A 410 -29.41 -24.58 -16.49
CA LYS A 410 -30.39 -25.54 -15.95
C LYS A 410 -29.85 -26.16 -14.69
N GLY A 411 -30.61 -26.11 -13.61
CA GLY A 411 -30.22 -26.67 -12.32
C GLY A 411 -31.09 -26.10 -11.21
N ILE A 412 -30.72 -26.44 -9.97
CA ILE A 412 -31.34 -25.85 -8.78
C ILE A 412 -30.84 -24.42 -8.65
N GLN A 413 -31.79 -23.47 -8.54
CA GLN A 413 -31.47 -22.10 -8.16
C GLN A 413 -31.72 -21.92 -6.66
N PRO A 414 -30.76 -21.38 -5.89
CA PRO A 414 -30.94 -21.19 -4.47
C PRO A 414 -32.03 -20.12 -4.19
N THR A 415 -32.93 -20.42 -3.26
CA THR A 415 -33.90 -19.45 -2.76
C THR A 415 -33.22 -18.45 -1.81
N ASN A 416 -32.23 -18.91 -1.05
CA ASN A 416 -31.47 -18.09 -0.11
C ASN A 416 -30.04 -17.95 -0.62
N ILE A 417 -29.58 -16.73 -0.79
CA ILE A 417 -28.18 -16.41 -1.11
C ILE A 417 -27.67 -15.52 0.01
N ILE A 418 -26.70 -16.03 0.78
CA ILE A 418 -26.06 -15.32 1.87
C ILE A 418 -24.59 -15.12 1.49
N MET A 419 -24.19 -13.88 1.25
CA MET A 419 -22.83 -13.51 0.88
C MET A 419 -22.19 -12.75 2.02
N VAL A 420 -21.19 -13.34 2.65
CA VAL A 420 -20.46 -12.78 3.78
C VAL A 420 -19.06 -12.36 3.32
N MET A 421 -18.79 -11.07 3.42
CA MET A 421 -17.44 -10.53 3.32
C MET A 421 -16.91 -10.31 4.74
N ASN A 422 -16.01 -11.18 5.17
CA ASN A 422 -15.50 -11.18 6.54
C ASN A 422 -14.27 -10.29 6.65
N GLU A 423 -14.33 -9.29 7.51
CA GLU A 423 -13.29 -8.30 7.76
C GLU A 423 -11.94 -8.99 8.05
N ALA A 424 -10.91 -8.63 7.29
CA ALA A 424 -9.52 -9.06 7.43
C ALA A 424 -9.31 -10.59 7.52
N PHE A 425 -10.26 -11.41 7.07
CA PHE A 425 -10.16 -12.87 7.16
C PHE A 425 -9.20 -13.44 6.13
N SER A 426 -8.09 -14.02 6.57
CA SER A 426 -7.09 -14.61 5.68
C SER A 426 -6.35 -15.77 6.31
N ASP A 427 -5.84 -16.67 5.48
CA ASP A 427 -4.99 -17.79 5.89
C ASP A 427 -3.51 -17.37 5.85
N LEU A 428 -2.98 -16.97 7.00
CA LEU A 428 -1.58 -16.54 7.09
C LEU A 428 -0.57 -17.69 6.90
N ARG A 429 -1.01 -18.96 6.84
CA ARG A 429 -0.14 -20.11 6.49
C ARG A 429 0.35 -19.98 5.06
N THR A 430 -0.42 -19.35 4.16
CA THR A 430 -0.03 -19.08 2.77
C THR A 430 1.11 -18.06 2.64
N VAL A 431 1.37 -17.30 3.70
CA VAL A 431 2.41 -16.27 3.73
C VAL A 431 3.51 -16.55 4.77
N GLY A 432 3.55 -17.76 5.33
CA GLY A 432 4.67 -18.23 6.15
C GLY A 432 4.37 -18.48 7.63
N LEU A 433 3.14 -18.35 8.06
CA LEU A 433 2.74 -18.78 9.42
C LEU A 433 2.96 -20.29 9.57
N ASP A 434 3.43 -20.71 10.76
CA ASP A 434 3.58 -22.13 11.10
C ASP A 434 2.27 -22.90 10.84
N PRO A 435 2.27 -23.91 9.96
CA PRO A 435 1.06 -24.65 9.58
C PRO A 435 0.41 -25.43 10.72
N ARG A 436 1.10 -25.59 11.86
CA ARG A 436 0.53 -26.18 13.07
C ARG A 436 -0.43 -25.26 13.83
N ILE A 437 -0.38 -23.94 13.51
CA ILE A 437 -1.34 -22.95 14.00
C ILE A 437 -2.57 -23.04 13.11
N ASP A 438 -3.54 -23.85 13.51
CA ASP A 438 -4.75 -24.15 12.77
C ASP A 438 -5.96 -23.41 13.37
N VAL A 439 -6.23 -22.22 12.82
CA VAL A 439 -7.30 -21.33 13.31
C VAL A 439 -8.57 -21.37 12.46
N MET A 440 -8.60 -22.17 11.39
CA MET A 440 -9.80 -22.33 10.53
C MET A 440 -10.14 -23.79 10.19
N PRO A 441 -10.12 -24.71 11.19
CA PRO A 441 -10.29 -26.13 10.93
C PRO A 441 -11.67 -26.50 10.38
N PHE A 442 -12.73 -25.73 10.69
CA PHE A 442 -14.05 -25.98 10.12
C PHE A 442 -14.09 -25.64 8.63
N ILE A 443 -13.63 -24.45 8.25
CA ILE A 443 -13.58 -24.01 6.84
C ILE A 443 -12.71 -24.97 6.01
N ASP A 444 -11.56 -25.39 6.53
CA ASP A 444 -10.69 -26.36 5.86
C ASP A 444 -11.33 -27.75 5.72
N SER A 445 -12.29 -28.10 6.58
CA SER A 445 -13.03 -29.38 6.53
C SER A 445 -14.15 -29.43 5.50
N LEU A 446 -14.54 -28.28 4.92
CA LEU A 446 -15.61 -28.22 3.92
C LEU A 446 -15.18 -28.96 2.63
N ASP A 447 -15.74 -30.16 2.43
CA ASP A 447 -15.34 -31.06 1.36
C ASP A 447 -16.52 -31.59 0.52
N LYS A 448 -17.74 -31.12 0.79
CA LYS A 448 -18.96 -31.54 0.07
C LYS A 448 -19.74 -30.31 -0.38
N ASN A 449 -20.20 -30.33 -1.62
CA ASN A 449 -21.02 -29.25 -2.20
C ASN A 449 -20.34 -27.86 -2.08
N THR A 450 -19.01 -27.83 -2.15
CA THR A 450 -18.20 -26.64 -1.85
C THR A 450 -17.24 -26.35 -2.99
N VAL A 451 -17.20 -25.09 -3.39
CA VAL A 451 -16.10 -24.51 -4.17
C VAL A 451 -15.25 -23.69 -3.21
N SER A 452 -13.96 -23.92 -3.14
CA SER A 452 -13.07 -23.22 -2.21
C SER A 452 -11.68 -22.97 -2.78
N GLY A 453 -11.02 -21.94 -2.27
CA GLY A 453 -9.67 -21.61 -2.70
C GLY A 453 -9.17 -20.25 -2.21
N ASP A 454 -8.26 -19.66 -2.99
CA ASP A 454 -7.64 -18.38 -2.73
C ASP A 454 -8.32 -17.28 -3.54
N LEU A 455 -8.74 -16.21 -2.86
CA LEU A 455 -9.27 -15.00 -3.48
C LEU A 455 -8.18 -13.92 -3.49
N TYR A 456 -7.83 -13.46 -4.69
CA TYR A 456 -6.92 -12.34 -4.85
C TYR A 456 -7.69 -11.03 -4.82
N VAL A 457 -7.27 -10.15 -3.93
CA VAL A 457 -7.90 -8.84 -3.68
C VAL A 457 -6.94 -7.71 -4.00
N SER A 458 -7.48 -6.52 -4.21
CA SER A 458 -6.71 -5.35 -4.64
C SER A 458 -6.13 -4.53 -3.49
N VAL A 459 -6.41 -4.89 -2.24
CA VAL A 459 -6.07 -4.09 -1.04
C VAL A 459 -5.45 -4.93 0.06
N LEU A 460 -4.68 -4.27 0.95
CA LEU A 460 -4.00 -4.86 2.09
C LEU A 460 -4.20 -3.97 3.32
N GLY A 461 -4.60 -4.56 4.44
CA GLY A 461 -4.69 -3.88 5.73
C GLY A 461 -5.74 -2.75 5.79
N GLY A 462 -6.74 -2.81 4.94
CA GLY A 462 -7.85 -1.85 4.87
C GLY A 462 -8.26 -1.52 3.44
N GLY A 463 -9.34 -0.76 3.30
CA GLY A 463 -9.93 -0.47 1.99
C GLY A 463 -11.04 -1.46 1.62
N THR A 464 -11.74 -1.98 2.61
CA THR A 464 -12.85 -2.95 2.52
C THR A 464 -13.81 -2.67 1.36
N CYS A 465 -14.22 -1.41 1.17
CA CYS A 465 -15.12 -1.02 0.08
C CYS A 465 -14.57 -1.28 -1.33
N ASN A 466 -13.28 -1.47 -1.48
CA ASN A 466 -12.65 -1.78 -2.76
C ASN A 466 -12.91 -3.23 -3.14
N THR A 467 -12.78 -4.16 -2.20
CA THR A 467 -13.13 -5.56 -2.41
C THR A 467 -14.64 -5.73 -2.57
N GLU A 468 -15.47 -4.98 -1.81
CA GLU A 468 -16.92 -4.92 -2.04
C GLU A 468 -17.26 -4.53 -3.49
N PHE A 469 -16.62 -3.46 -3.97
CA PHE A 469 -16.84 -2.97 -5.34
C PHE A 469 -16.49 -4.03 -6.39
N GLU A 470 -15.32 -4.68 -6.26
CA GLU A 470 -14.92 -5.74 -7.20
C GLU A 470 -15.87 -6.94 -7.11
N ALA A 471 -16.17 -7.43 -5.92
CA ALA A 471 -16.96 -8.62 -5.66
C ALA A 471 -18.46 -8.46 -6.04
N LEU A 472 -19.01 -7.26 -5.89
CA LEU A 472 -20.42 -7.02 -6.22
C LEU A 472 -20.63 -6.64 -7.67
N THR A 473 -19.68 -5.95 -8.31
CA THR A 473 -19.92 -5.33 -9.62
C THR A 473 -19.19 -6.01 -10.79
N GLY A 474 -18.21 -6.87 -10.52
CA GLY A 474 -17.34 -7.43 -11.56
C GLY A 474 -16.39 -6.42 -12.20
N ASN A 475 -16.35 -5.17 -11.74
CA ASN A 475 -15.34 -4.20 -12.15
C ASN A 475 -14.04 -4.47 -11.38
N THR A 476 -12.89 -4.07 -11.92
CA THR A 476 -11.61 -4.22 -11.22
C THR A 476 -10.96 -2.87 -10.90
N LEU A 477 -10.23 -2.79 -9.79
CA LEU A 477 -9.40 -1.64 -9.47
C LEU A 477 -8.20 -1.49 -10.40
N ALA A 478 -7.81 -2.53 -11.13
CA ALA A 478 -6.67 -2.51 -12.04
C ALA A 478 -6.74 -1.42 -13.11
N PHE A 479 -7.96 -1.03 -13.54
CA PHE A 479 -8.18 0.05 -14.51
C PHE A 479 -8.45 1.42 -13.88
N LEU A 480 -8.46 1.48 -12.55
CA LEU A 480 -8.63 2.74 -11.82
C LEU A 480 -7.26 3.28 -11.37
N GLY A 481 -7.21 4.56 -11.06
CA GLY A 481 -5.98 5.18 -10.57
C GLY A 481 -5.55 4.61 -9.21
N MET A 482 -4.25 4.62 -8.96
CA MET A 482 -3.67 4.12 -7.71
C MET A 482 -4.32 4.78 -6.49
N GLY A 483 -4.70 3.98 -5.49
CA GLY A 483 -5.38 4.46 -4.28
C GLY A 483 -6.83 4.90 -4.54
N ALA A 484 -7.46 4.46 -5.61
CA ALA A 484 -8.87 4.74 -5.86
C ALA A 484 -9.76 4.08 -4.81
N TYR A 485 -10.78 4.82 -4.37
CA TYR A 485 -11.90 4.30 -3.60
C TYR A 485 -13.18 4.56 -4.40
N PRO A 486 -13.67 3.57 -5.17
CA PRO A 486 -14.81 3.75 -6.06
C PRO A 486 -16.07 4.29 -5.36
N TYR A 487 -16.33 3.85 -4.13
CA TYR A 487 -17.46 4.31 -3.34
C TYR A 487 -17.42 5.79 -2.99
N THR A 488 -16.24 6.42 -3.00
CA THR A 488 -16.11 7.86 -2.71
C THR A 488 -15.95 8.72 -3.97
N SER A 489 -15.69 8.11 -5.14
CA SER A 489 -15.30 8.88 -6.33
C SER A 489 -15.90 8.44 -7.66
N ASN A 490 -16.25 7.16 -7.81
CA ASN A 490 -16.61 6.60 -9.12
C ASN A 490 -18.06 6.12 -9.18
N VAL A 491 -18.61 5.57 -8.07
CA VAL A 491 -20.00 5.12 -8.00
C VAL A 491 -20.87 6.34 -7.67
N THR A 492 -21.39 6.99 -8.69
CA THR A 492 -22.21 8.21 -8.57
C THR A 492 -23.59 8.07 -9.22
N ARG A 493 -23.90 6.88 -9.74
CA ARG A 493 -25.13 6.52 -10.42
C ARG A 493 -25.37 5.01 -10.32
N PRO A 494 -26.59 4.53 -10.62
CA PRO A 494 -26.86 3.10 -10.73
C PRO A 494 -25.91 2.42 -11.71
N LEU A 495 -25.43 1.23 -11.35
CA LEU A 495 -24.60 0.37 -12.20
C LEU A 495 -24.89 -1.10 -11.87
N PHE A 496 -24.46 -2.00 -12.78
CA PHE A 496 -24.57 -3.42 -12.55
C PHE A 496 -23.90 -3.84 -11.24
N SER A 497 -24.62 -4.63 -10.46
CA SER A 497 -24.11 -5.39 -9.33
C SER A 497 -24.89 -6.69 -9.15
N LEU A 498 -24.38 -7.58 -8.29
CA LEU A 498 -25.17 -8.76 -7.88
C LEU A 498 -26.50 -8.37 -7.24
N ALA A 499 -26.58 -7.26 -6.49
CA ALA A 499 -27.82 -6.82 -5.87
C ALA A 499 -28.84 -6.39 -6.92
N SER A 500 -28.47 -5.52 -7.89
CA SER A 500 -29.39 -5.14 -8.97
C SER A 500 -29.78 -6.34 -9.82
N TYR A 501 -28.85 -7.24 -10.13
CA TYR A 501 -29.14 -8.46 -10.87
C TYR A 501 -30.19 -9.34 -10.16
N PHE A 502 -30.03 -9.57 -8.83
CA PHE A 502 -30.96 -10.39 -8.07
C PHE A 502 -32.32 -9.70 -7.89
N GLU A 503 -32.35 -8.36 -7.75
CA GLU A 503 -33.59 -7.58 -7.75
C GLU A 503 -34.36 -7.77 -9.07
N ASP A 504 -33.67 -7.68 -10.21
CA ASP A 504 -34.29 -7.82 -11.56
C ASP A 504 -34.94 -9.19 -11.78
N ILE A 505 -34.43 -10.25 -11.17
CA ILE A 505 -35.01 -11.60 -11.25
C ILE A 505 -35.93 -11.94 -10.07
N GLY A 506 -36.29 -10.94 -9.24
CA GLY A 506 -37.35 -11.04 -8.22
C GLY A 506 -36.90 -11.49 -6.84
N TYR A 507 -35.59 -11.38 -6.51
CA TYR A 507 -35.10 -11.55 -5.14
C TYR A 507 -35.20 -10.22 -4.38
N THR A 508 -35.38 -10.29 -3.07
CA THR A 508 -35.20 -9.16 -2.17
C THR A 508 -33.70 -9.03 -1.86
N ALA A 509 -33.06 -7.91 -2.23
CA ALA A 509 -31.65 -7.67 -2.02
C ALA A 509 -31.44 -6.73 -0.82
N GLU A 510 -30.86 -7.24 0.26
CA GLU A 510 -30.57 -6.44 1.47
C GLU A 510 -29.09 -6.56 1.88
N SER A 511 -28.54 -5.47 2.42
CA SER A 511 -27.16 -5.41 2.87
C SER A 511 -27.05 -5.12 4.36
N PHE A 512 -25.97 -5.60 4.99
CA PHE A 512 -25.72 -5.52 6.42
C PHE A 512 -24.29 -5.02 6.68
N HIS A 513 -24.12 -4.19 7.71
CA HIS A 513 -22.81 -3.80 8.19
C HIS A 513 -22.91 -3.34 9.64
N SER A 514 -22.26 -4.06 10.53
CA SER A 514 -22.28 -3.83 11.97
C SER A 514 -21.42 -2.63 12.39
N ASN A 515 -21.43 -1.57 11.57
CA ASN A 515 -20.86 -0.27 11.87
C ASN A 515 -21.74 0.85 11.27
N ARG A 516 -21.30 2.12 11.33
CA ARG A 516 -22.09 3.26 10.89
C ARG A 516 -22.39 3.21 9.39
N ALA A 517 -23.61 3.56 9.03
CA ALA A 517 -24.07 3.59 7.64
C ALA A 517 -23.22 4.51 6.73
N THR A 518 -22.60 5.54 7.31
CA THR A 518 -21.76 6.51 6.58
C THR A 518 -20.37 5.98 6.24
N ASN A 519 -19.94 4.87 6.85
CA ASN A 519 -18.63 4.29 6.56
C ASN A 519 -18.50 3.95 5.08
N TRP A 520 -17.41 4.43 4.46
CA TRP A 520 -17.19 4.30 3.02
C TRP A 520 -18.31 4.86 2.14
N ASN A 521 -19.18 5.74 2.67
CA ASN A 521 -20.32 6.31 1.93
C ASN A 521 -21.38 5.27 1.51
N ARG A 522 -21.45 4.11 2.21
CA ARG A 522 -22.36 2.99 1.84
C ARG A 522 -23.81 3.40 1.79
N ASN A 523 -24.26 4.27 2.70
CA ASN A 523 -25.64 4.80 2.69
C ASN A 523 -26.03 5.50 1.38
N MET A 524 -25.05 6.01 0.61
CA MET A 524 -25.28 6.62 -0.70
C MET A 524 -25.03 5.65 -1.86
N VAL A 525 -24.10 4.73 -1.70
CA VAL A 525 -23.64 3.83 -2.76
C VAL A 525 -24.53 2.61 -2.89
N TYR A 526 -24.93 1.98 -1.80
CA TYR A 526 -25.74 0.75 -1.86
C TYR A 526 -27.06 0.88 -2.63
N PRO A 527 -27.79 2.01 -2.55
CA PRO A 527 -28.94 2.23 -3.45
C PRO A 527 -28.55 2.23 -4.95
N PHE A 528 -27.36 2.72 -5.32
CA PHE A 528 -26.85 2.66 -6.70
C PHE A 528 -26.46 1.25 -7.13
N LEU A 529 -26.17 0.38 -6.16
CA LEU A 529 -25.90 -1.03 -6.42
C LEU A 529 -27.16 -1.91 -6.44
N GLY A 530 -28.36 -1.36 -6.16
CA GLY A 530 -29.62 -2.08 -6.20
C GLY A 530 -30.02 -2.74 -4.88
N PHE A 531 -29.41 -2.40 -3.74
CA PHE A 531 -29.91 -2.88 -2.45
C PHE A 531 -31.17 -2.12 -2.04
N GLU A 532 -32.26 -2.85 -1.77
CA GLU A 532 -33.54 -2.30 -1.32
C GLU A 532 -33.44 -1.71 0.10
N ARG A 533 -32.65 -2.35 0.95
CA ARG A 533 -32.42 -1.94 2.33
C ARG A 533 -30.99 -2.16 2.76
N PHE A 534 -30.48 -1.20 3.54
CA PHE A 534 -29.19 -1.29 4.21
C PHE A 534 -29.38 -1.25 5.73
N HIS A 535 -28.95 -2.32 6.41
CA HIS A 535 -28.98 -2.47 7.85
C HIS A 535 -27.61 -2.07 8.43
N SER A 536 -27.60 -1.00 9.21
CA SER A 536 -26.41 -0.54 9.92
C SER A 536 -26.39 -1.02 11.36
N ILE A 537 -25.32 -0.63 12.10
CA ILE A 537 -25.24 -0.91 13.54
C ILE A 537 -26.45 -0.40 14.32
N ASP A 538 -27.09 0.69 13.87
CA ASP A 538 -28.29 1.24 14.54
C ASP A 538 -29.48 0.28 14.44
N ASP A 539 -29.66 -0.39 13.31
CA ASP A 539 -30.70 -1.41 13.11
C ASP A 539 -30.37 -2.69 13.86
N ILE A 540 -29.11 -3.15 13.73
CA ILE A 540 -28.62 -4.41 14.29
C ILE A 540 -28.66 -4.35 15.85
N SER A 541 -28.21 -3.27 16.45
CA SER A 541 -28.21 -3.09 17.91
C SER A 541 -29.62 -2.91 18.51
N ALA A 542 -30.59 -2.52 17.69
CA ALA A 542 -31.97 -2.39 18.13
C ALA A 542 -32.70 -3.75 18.23
N TYR A 543 -32.23 -4.78 17.52
CA TYR A 543 -32.84 -6.11 17.47
C TYR A 543 -32.64 -6.92 18.75
N ALA A 544 -31.40 -6.98 19.25
CA ALA A 544 -31.04 -7.66 20.49
C ALA A 544 -29.69 -7.09 20.98
N PRO A 545 -29.29 -7.35 22.24
CA PRO A 545 -27.93 -7.04 22.61
C PRO A 545 -26.97 -7.89 21.75
N ILE A 546 -26.31 -7.21 20.80
CA ILE A 546 -25.28 -7.83 19.97
C ILE A 546 -24.13 -8.29 20.87
N ALA A 547 -23.64 -9.50 20.62
CA ALA A 547 -22.41 -9.96 21.23
C ALA A 547 -21.22 -9.17 20.65
N TYR A 548 -20.36 -8.68 21.55
CA TYR A 548 -19.13 -7.97 21.17
C TYR A 548 -17.94 -8.88 21.45
N LEU A 549 -16.96 -8.82 20.57
CA LEU A 549 -15.65 -9.41 20.74
C LEU A 549 -14.62 -8.39 20.27
N HIS A 550 -13.52 -8.21 20.99
CA HIS A 550 -12.52 -7.21 20.63
C HIS A 550 -13.08 -5.77 20.54
N ASN A 551 -14.04 -5.45 21.40
CA ASN A 551 -14.80 -4.19 21.38
C ASN A 551 -15.59 -3.90 20.08
N LEU A 552 -15.73 -4.88 19.21
CA LEU A 552 -16.46 -4.81 17.95
C LEU A 552 -17.61 -5.82 17.93
N PRO A 553 -18.68 -5.59 17.15
CA PRO A 553 -19.72 -6.59 16.96
C PRO A 553 -19.13 -7.91 16.47
N SER A 554 -19.60 -9.02 17.04
CA SER A 554 -19.09 -10.35 16.68
C SER A 554 -19.76 -10.87 15.40
N ASP A 555 -19.03 -11.65 14.62
CA ASP A 555 -19.55 -12.30 13.41
C ASP A 555 -20.78 -13.17 13.73
N LEU A 556 -20.76 -13.88 14.86
CA LEU A 556 -21.91 -14.68 15.30
C LEU A 556 -23.17 -13.80 15.52
N GLY A 557 -23.00 -12.63 16.11
CA GLY A 557 -24.09 -11.67 16.32
C GLY A 557 -24.68 -11.18 15.00
N ASP A 558 -23.82 -10.87 14.03
CA ASP A 558 -24.24 -10.45 12.70
C ASP A 558 -25.04 -11.55 12.00
N TYR A 559 -24.53 -12.79 12.00
CA TYR A 559 -25.23 -13.93 11.36
C TYR A 559 -26.58 -14.21 12.02
N GLN A 560 -26.70 -14.15 13.32
CA GLN A 560 -27.99 -14.29 14.01
C GLN A 560 -28.99 -13.20 13.63
N TYR A 561 -28.53 -11.97 13.43
CA TYR A 561 -29.40 -10.91 12.95
C TYR A 561 -29.86 -11.16 11.50
N ILE A 562 -28.95 -11.56 10.60
CA ILE A 562 -29.26 -11.91 9.21
C ILE A 562 -30.31 -13.05 9.16
N GLU A 563 -30.13 -14.08 9.98
CA GLU A 563 -31.10 -15.19 10.11
C GLU A 563 -32.48 -14.67 10.49
N SER A 564 -32.57 -13.77 11.47
CA SER A 564 -33.85 -13.18 11.88
C SER A 564 -34.52 -12.36 10.77
N VAL A 565 -33.71 -11.62 9.98
CA VAL A 565 -34.23 -10.89 8.82
C VAL A 565 -34.74 -11.85 7.77
N LYS A 566 -34.00 -12.93 7.47
CA LYS A 566 -34.41 -13.98 6.52
C LYS A 566 -35.72 -14.64 6.97
N GLU A 567 -35.83 -15.02 8.25
CA GLU A 567 -37.06 -15.59 8.81
C GLU A 567 -38.26 -14.66 8.60
N SER A 568 -38.07 -13.35 8.74
CA SER A 568 -39.13 -12.35 8.53
C SER A 568 -39.63 -12.29 7.09
N LYS A 569 -38.81 -12.71 6.09
CA LYS A 569 -39.16 -12.75 4.67
C LYS A 569 -39.92 -14.02 4.29
N GLY A 570 -39.90 -15.05 5.13
CA GLY A 570 -40.53 -16.32 4.86
C GLY A 570 -39.94 -17.02 3.63
N ALA A 571 -40.80 -17.43 2.69
CA ALA A 571 -40.39 -18.16 1.48
C ALA A 571 -39.96 -17.26 0.31
N LEU A 572 -39.86 -15.95 0.49
CA LEU A 572 -39.39 -15.04 -0.58
C LEU A 572 -37.91 -15.31 -0.89
N PRO A 573 -37.51 -15.33 -2.17
CA PRO A 573 -36.13 -15.40 -2.55
C PRO A 573 -35.34 -14.19 -2.00
N THR A 574 -34.16 -14.42 -1.45
CA THR A 574 -33.36 -13.37 -0.81
C THR A 574 -31.91 -13.41 -1.25
N PHE A 575 -31.34 -12.23 -1.49
CA PHE A 575 -29.90 -11.98 -1.57
C PHE A 575 -29.49 -11.08 -0.40
N LEU A 576 -28.72 -11.63 0.54
CA LEU A 576 -28.31 -10.97 1.76
C LEU A 576 -26.79 -10.82 1.74
N PHE A 577 -26.30 -9.59 1.73
CA PHE A 577 -24.87 -9.28 1.69
C PHE A 577 -24.42 -8.66 3.02
N ASP A 578 -23.47 -9.31 3.68
CA ASP A 578 -22.95 -8.90 4.98
C ASP A 578 -21.47 -8.48 4.89
N VAL A 579 -21.12 -7.41 5.59
CA VAL A 579 -19.76 -6.92 5.78
C VAL A 579 -19.49 -6.85 7.28
N THR A 580 -18.73 -7.80 7.80
CA THR A 580 -18.50 -7.93 9.24
C THR A 580 -17.46 -6.93 9.78
N MET A 581 -17.29 -6.89 11.11
CA MET A 581 -16.35 -5.99 11.78
C MET A 581 -15.40 -6.66 12.76
N GLN A 582 -15.67 -7.90 13.21
CA GLN A 582 -15.00 -8.55 14.34
C GLN A 582 -13.46 -8.51 14.24
N ASN A 583 -12.91 -8.79 13.07
CA ASN A 583 -11.46 -8.91 12.88
C ASN A 583 -10.77 -7.60 12.49
N HIS A 584 -11.47 -6.46 12.56
CA HIS A 584 -10.90 -5.15 12.22
C HIS A 584 -9.69 -4.84 13.13
N SER A 585 -8.68 -4.17 12.56
CA SER A 585 -7.43 -3.83 13.24
C SER A 585 -7.63 -2.99 14.51
N GLY A 586 -6.61 -2.98 15.36
CA GLY A 586 -6.64 -2.42 16.72
C GLY A 586 -6.44 -3.53 17.76
N TYR A 587 -5.65 -4.57 17.43
CA TYR A 587 -5.44 -5.78 18.23
C TYR A 587 -4.75 -5.56 19.59
N GLU A 588 -4.69 -4.31 20.04
CA GLU A 588 -4.21 -3.91 21.37
C GLU A 588 -5.25 -4.21 22.47
N HIS A 589 -6.53 -4.36 22.09
CA HIS A 589 -7.66 -4.66 23.00
C HIS A 589 -7.98 -6.15 22.93
N PHE A 590 -7.64 -6.89 23.97
CA PHE A 590 -7.72 -8.37 23.97
C PHE A 590 -8.32 -8.95 25.24
N GLU A 591 -8.85 -8.13 26.15
CA GLU A 591 -9.33 -8.63 27.46
C GLU A 591 -10.48 -9.61 27.35
N ASP A 592 -11.25 -9.56 26.27
CA ASP A 592 -12.40 -10.42 25.95
C ASP A 592 -12.09 -11.50 24.90
N VAL A 593 -10.89 -11.49 24.30
CA VAL A 593 -10.47 -12.47 23.31
C VAL A 593 -9.85 -13.69 23.98
N ILE A 594 -10.46 -14.85 23.78
CA ILE A 594 -9.90 -16.12 24.26
C ILE A 594 -8.85 -16.60 23.26
N GLU A 595 -7.60 -16.62 23.69
CA GLU A 595 -6.50 -17.10 22.86
C GLU A 595 -6.70 -18.57 22.48
N ASP A 596 -6.62 -18.86 21.17
CA ASP A 596 -6.75 -20.22 20.63
C ASP A 596 -5.66 -21.18 21.14
N GLU A 597 -5.97 -22.45 21.29
CA GLU A 597 -5.06 -23.45 21.89
C GLU A 597 -3.86 -23.73 20.96
N THR A 598 -4.02 -23.71 19.63
CA THR A 598 -2.90 -23.92 18.70
C THR A 598 -2.00 -22.69 18.67
N VAL A 599 -2.57 -21.49 18.80
CA VAL A 599 -1.82 -20.23 18.93
C VAL A 599 -1.01 -20.22 20.22
N LYS A 600 -1.58 -20.63 21.35
CA LYS A 600 -0.84 -20.76 22.62
C LYS A 600 0.31 -21.75 22.52
N GLN A 601 0.07 -22.89 21.87
CA GLN A 601 1.04 -23.99 21.82
C GLN A 601 2.19 -23.69 20.84
N TYR A 602 1.91 -23.12 19.67
CA TYR A 602 2.86 -22.98 18.56
C TYR A 602 3.20 -21.53 18.22
N GLY A 603 2.43 -20.57 18.70
CA GLY A 603 2.57 -19.14 18.41
C GLY A 603 3.26 -18.33 19.50
N SER A 604 3.99 -18.96 20.43
CA SER A 604 4.64 -18.23 21.55
C SER A 604 5.64 -17.16 21.12
N GLU A 605 6.26 -17.31 19.96
CA GLU A 605 7.21 -16.34 19.39
C GLU A 605 6.54 -15.21 18.61
N LEU A 606 5.24 -15.34 18.31
CA LEU A 606 4.48 -14.31 17.64
C LEU A 606 4.21 -13.11 18.56
N SER A 607 4.09 -11.93 17.97
CA SER A 607 3.67 -10.75 18.70
C SER A 607 2.26 -10.93 19.29
N GLN A 608 1.93 -10.15 20.31
CA GLN A 608 0.60 -10.17 20.91
C GLN A 608 -0.49 -9.87 19.86
N ASP A 609 -0.28 -8.88 19.01
CA ASP A 609 -1.22 -8.47 17.95
C ASP A 609 -1.54 -9.65 17.02
N ALA A 610 -0.52 -10.41 16.59
CA ALA A 610 -0.70 -11.58 15.74
C ALA A 610 -1.50 -12.68 16.43
N ARG A 611 -1.25 -12.93 17.73
CA ARG A 611 -1.96 -13.95 18.50
C ARG A 611 -3.44 -13.59 18.72
N VAL A 612 -3.71 -12.30 18.98
CA VAL A 612 -5.09 -11.79 19.08
C VAL A 612 -5.81 -11.96 17.75
N TYR A 613 -5.22 -11.49 16.64
CA TYR A 613 -5.81 -11.65 15.31
C TYR A 613 -6.11 -13.10 14.96
N LEU A 614 -5.16 -14.02 15.15
CA LEU A 614 -5.37 -15.44 14.87
C LEU A 614 -6.50 -16.05 15.71
N SER A 615 -6.65 -15.61 16.95
CA SER A 615 -7.74 -16.04 17.82
C SER A 615 -9.11 -15.48 17.40
N LEU A 616 -9.14 -14.28 16.82
CA LEU A 616 -10.33 -13.71 16.19
C LEU A 616 -10.72 -14.49 14.93
N VAL A 617 -9.76 -14.86 14.08
CA VAL A 617 -10.00 -15.75 12.92
C VAL A 617 -10.61 -17.08 13.35
N LYS A 618 -10.15 -17.65 14.48
CA LYS A 618 -10.75 -18.86 15.05
C LYS A 618 -12.18 -18.64 15.50
N ALA A 619 -12.50 -17.48 16.06
CA ALA A 619 -13.88 -17.15 16.42
C ALA A 619 -14.78 -17.01 15.17
N SER A 620 -14.26 -16.42 14.07
CA SER A 620 -14.95 -16.38 12.78
C SER A 620 -15.20 -17.76 12.20
N ASP A 621 -14.20 -18.68 12.23
CA ASP A 621 -14.36 -20.07 11.81
C ASP A 621 -15.52 -20.77 12.54
N SER A 622 -15.61 -20.53 13.86
CA SER A 622 -16.68 -21.08 14.68
C SER A 622 -18.06 -20.45 14.41
N ALA A 623 -18.10 -19.16 14.07
CA ALA A 623 -19.34 -18.49 13.67
C ALA A 623 -19.83 -18.99 12.31
N VAL A 624 -18.94 -19.19 11.35
CA VAL A 624 -19.24 -19.80 10.04
C VAL A 624 -19.78 -21.22 10.20
N GLN A 625 -19.20 -22.01 11.12
CA GLN A 625 -19.71 -23.34 11.43
C GLN A 625 -21.20 -23.28 11.83
N GLN A 626 -21.55 -22.37 12.74
CA GLN A 626 -22.94 -22.23 13.19
C GLN A 626 -23.87 -21.76 12.04
N LEU A 627 -23.41 -20.83 11.22
CA LEU A 627 -24.16 -20.38 10.05
C LEU A 627 -24.47 -21.54 9.10
N ILE A 628 -23.49 -22.36 8.76
CA ILE A 628 -23.68 -23.53 7.89
C ILE A 628 -24.59 -24.58 8.56
N GLU A 629 -24.40 -24.86 9.85
CA GLU A 629 -25.24 -25.80 10.62
C GLU A 629 -26.70 -25.36 10.63
N THR A 630 -27.01 -24.07 10.67
CA THR A 630 -28.37 -23.53 10.55
C THR A 630 -29.01 -23.90 9.22
N TYR A 631 -28.28 -23.77 8.11
CA TYR A 631 -28.86 -23.95 6.76
C TYR A 631 -28.70 -25.36 6.19
N GLN A 632 -27.85 -26.22 6.75
CA GLN A 632 -27.57 -27.55 6.17
C GLN A 632 -28.79 -28.50 6.14
N ASN A 633 -29.79 -28.27 6.98
CA ASN A 633 -30.97 -29.12 7.12
C ASN A 633 -32.27 -28.41 6.78
N VAL A 634 -32.23 -27.19 6.22
CA VAL A 634 -33.43 -26.51 5.74
C VAL A 634 -33.84 -27.03 4.35
N ASP A 635 -35.15 -27.06 4.06
CA ASP A 635 -35.67 -27.56 2.79
C ASP A 635 -35.42 -26.57 1.63
N GLU A 636 -35.33 -25.26 1.92
CA GLU A 636 -35.06 -24.22 0.94
C GLU A 636 -33.62 -24.32 0.41
N PRO A 637 -33.43 -24.42 -0.93
CA PRO A 637 -32.10 -24.39 -1.51
C PRO A 637 -31.36 -23.12 -1.10
N THR A 638 -30.23 -23.30 -0.42
CA THR A 638 -29.43 -22.20 0.15
C THR A 638 -27.99 -22.25 -0.39
N MET A 639 -27.47 -21.10 -0.76
CA MET A 639 -26.06 -20.88 -1.12
C MET A 639 -25.45 -19.88 -0.15
N ILE A 640 -24.33 -20.26 0.46
CA ILE A 640 -23.51 -19.39 1.32
C ILE A 640 -22.19 -19.12 0.62
N ILE A 641 -21.90 -17.86 0.40
CA ILE A 641 -20.64 -17.34 -0.13
C ILE A 641 -19.91 -16.67 1.03
N PHE A 642 -18.67 -17.04 1.26
CA PHE A 642 -17.83 -16.46 2.30
C PHE A 642 -16.45 -16.11 1.74
N PHE A 643 -15.95 -14.92 2.04
CA PHE A 643 -14.60 -14.51 1.65
C PHE A 643 -14.05 -13.41 2.56
N GLY A 644 -12.73 -13.33 2.66
CA GLY A 644 -12.04 -12.22 3.32
C GLY A 644 -11.86 -11.04 2.37
N ASP A 645 -11.97 -9.82 2.88
CA ASP A 645 -11.82 -8.60 2.09
C ASP A 645 -10.36 -8.20 1.85
N HIS A 646 -9.49 -8.45 2.80
CA HIS A 646 -8.03 -8.22 2.72
C HIS A 646 -7.30 -8.98 3.82
N GLN A 647 -5.98 -9.06 3.72
CA GLN A 647 -5.16 -9.50 4.85
C GLN A 647 -5.12 -8.43 5.96
N PRO A 648 -4.84 -8.81 7.20
CA PRO A 648 -4.88 -7.88 8.34
C PRO A 648 -3.85 -6.77 8.22
N GLY A 649 -4.22 -5.57 8.68
CA GLY A 649 -3.29 -4.48 8.91
C GLY A 649 -2.51 -4.70 10.19
N MET A 650 -1.31 -5.26 10.09
CA MET A 650 -0.42 -5.50 11.23
C MET A 650 0.76 -4.54 11.20
N SER A 651 1.35 -4.30 12.38
CA SER A 651 2.61 -3.56 12.45
C SER A 651 3.73 -4.27 11.67
N THR A 652 4.68 -3.52 11.13
CA THR A 652 5.81 -4.07 10.36
C THR A 652 6.61 -5.10 11.15
N ALA A 653 6.73 -4.93 12.47
CA ALA A 653 7.39 -5.89 13.35
C ALA A 653 6.63 -7.22 13.46
N THR A 654 5.30 -7.17 13.45
CA THR A 654 4.45 -8.37 13.46
C THR A 654 4.50 -9.07 12.10
N GLN A 655 4.45 -8.31 11.01
CA GLN A 655 4.58 -8.84 9.66
C GLN A 655 5.91 -9.57 9.48
N ALA A 656 7.01 -9.05 10.00
CA ALA A 656 8.33 -9.68 9.91
C ALA A 656 8.40 -11.09 10.50
N GLY A 657 7.62 -11.37 11.53
CA GLY A 657 7.55 -12.70 12.14
C GLY A 657 6.76 -13.72 11.32
N ILE A 658 5.85 -13.26 10.46
CA ILE A 658 4.91 -14.12 9.72
C ILE A 658 5.31 -14.25 8.24
N TYR A 659 5.62 -13.15 7.58
CA TYR A 659 5.85 -13.09 6.13
C TYR A 659 7.28 -13.46 5.69
N ASN A 660 7.93 -14.38 6.40
CA ASN A 660 9.34 -14.73 6.16
C ASN A 660 9.61 -15.51 4.86
N THR A 661 8.59 -16.06 4.21
CA THR A 661 8.75 -17.01 3.09
C THR A 661 8.04 -16.62 1.81
N VAL A 662 7.50 -15.40 1.70
CA VAL A 662 6.73 -15.01 0.52
C VAL A 662 7.65 -14.76 -0.66
N SER A 663 7.62 -15.67 -1.63
CA SER A 663 8.41 -15.58 -2.86
C SER A 663 7.76 -14.69 -3.94
N GLN A 664 6.43 -14.49 -3.87
CA GLN A 664 5.67 -13.74 -4.86
C GLN A 664 4.84 -12.66 -4.17
N ASN A 665 4.93 -11.47 -4.71
CA ASN A 665 4.27 -10.31 -4.13
C ASN A 665 2.73 -10.40 -4.10
N LEU A 666 2.09 -11.11 -5.05
CA LEU A 666 0.64 -11.32 -5.06
C LEU A 666 0.15 -12.12 -3.85
N ASP A 667 0.99 -12.92 -3.20
CA ASP A 667 0.62 -13.71 -2.03
C ASP A 667 0.21 -12.85 -0.82
N PHE A 668 0.70 -11.61 -0.74
CA PHE A 668 0.24 -10.64 0.28
C PHE A 668 -1.21 -10.19 0.09
N PHE A 669 -1.79 -10.46 -1.07
CA PHE A 669 -3.14 -10.05 -1.44
C PHE A 669 -4.06 -11.26 -1.60
N LYS A 670 -3.73 -12.37 -0.95
CA LYS A 670 -4.56 -13.57 -0.88
C LYS A 670 -5.43 -13.54 0.37
N THR A 671 -6.71 -13.82 0.18
CA THR A 671 -7.63 -14.19 1.24
C THR A 671 -8.24 -15.55 0.94
N LYS A 672 -9.03 -16.11 1.84
CA LYS A 672 -9.76 -17.35 1.60
C LYS A 672 -11.17 -17.05 1.11
N PHE A 673 -11.68 -17.94 0.25
CA PHE A 673 -13.10 -17.94 -0.08
C PHE A 673 -13.66 -19.36 -0.17
N PHE A 674 -14.96 -19.47 0.03
CA PHE A 674 -15.74 -20.64 -0.36
C PHE A 674 -17.16 -20.26 -0.82
N ILE A 675 -17.76 -21.15 -1.63
CA ILE A 675 -19.19 -21.16 -1.97
C ILE A 675 -19.71 -22.54 -1.58
N TRP A 676 -20.59 -22.58 -0.59
CA TRP A 676 -21.21 -23.81 -0.09
C TRP A 676 -22.71 -23.83 -0.40
N THR A 677 -23.25 -25.02 -0.67
CA THR A 677 -24.70 -25.20 -0.88
C THR A 677 -25.23 -26.35 -0.04
N ASN A 678 -26.50 -26.25 0.43
CA ASN A 678 -27.16 -27.34 1.13
C ASN A 678 -27.79 -28.37 0.18
N TYR A 679 -27.59 -28.23 -1.13
CA TYR A 679 -28.02 -29.15 -2.17
C TYR A 679 -26.80 -29.63 -2.99
N ASP A 680 -27.00 -30.72 -3.72
CA ASP A 680 -25.89 -31.36 -4.45
C ASP A 680 -25.34 -30.45 -5.57
N THR A 681 -24.07 -30.08 -5.42
CA THR A 681 -23.26 -29.37 -6.41
C THR A 681 -21.86 -29.98 -6.51
N GLU A 682 -21.17 -29.70 -7.61
CA GLU A 682 -19.78 -30.12 -7.81
C GLU A 682 -18.87 -29.47 -6.75
N THR A 683 -18.00 -30.30 -6.17
CA THR A 683 -16.95 -29.81 -5.26
C THR A 683 -15.67 -29.51 -6.03
N LEU A 684 -15.17 -28.29 -5.89
CA LEU A 684 -13.89 -27.85 -6.47
C LEU A 684 -13.03 -27.21 -5.37
N LYS A 685 -11.77 -27.64 -5.29
CA LYS A 685 -10.82 -27.13 -4.29
C LYS A 685 -9.62 -26.46 -4.94
N ASN A 686 -8.95 -25.59 -4.20
CA ASN A 686 -7.74 -24.90 -4.62
C ASN A 686 -7.92 -24.05 -5.88
N ILE A 687 -9.08 -23.39 -6.01
CA ILE A 687 -9.33 -22.43 -7.07
C ILE A 687 -8.64 -21.12 -6.69
N SER A 688 -8.02 -20.48 -7.68
CA SER A 688 -7.43 -19.15 -7.54
C SER A 688 -8.14 -18.20 -8.50
N ILE A 689 -8.82 -17.19 -7.94
CA ILE A 689 -9.53 -16.15 -8.71
C ILE A 689 -9.33 -14.78 -8.07
N SER A 690 -9.50 -13.70 -8.82
CA SER A 690 -9.61 -12.36 -8.23
C SER A 690 -11.06 -11.97 -7.95
N ALA A 691 -11.26 -11.03 -7.02
CA ALA A 691 -12.59 -10.67 -6.49
C ALA A 691 -13.60 -10.23 -7.56
N ASN A 692 -13.14 -9.59 -8.65
CA ASN A 692 -13.96 -9.18 -9.77
C ASN A 692 -14.64 -10.33 -10.53
N TYR A 693 -14.22 -11.58 -10.33
CA TYR A 693 -14.85 -12.74 -10.96
C TYR A 693 -15.91 -13.41 -10.08
N LEU A 694 -16.07 -12.99 -8.83
CA LEU A 694 -17.12 -13.54 -7.96
C LEU A 694 -18.52 -13.44 -8.56
N PRO A 695 -18.95 -12.35 -9.23
CA PRO A 695 -20.27 -12.31 -9.86
C PRO A 695 -20.48 -13.42 -10.88
N TRP A 696 -19.50 -13.67 -11.74
CA TRP A 696 -19.57 -14.79 -12.69
C TRP A 696 -19.66 -16.13 -11.96
N LEU A 697 -18.78 -16.40 -11.00
CA LEU A 697 -18.72 -17.69 -10.31
C LEU A 697 -20.00 -17.99 -9.50
N ILE A 698 -20.58 -16.97 -8.85
CA ILE A 698 -21.83 -17.09 -8.08
C ILE A 698 -22.99 -17.41 -9.01
N LEU A 699 -23.13 -16.69 -10.13
CA LEU A 699 -24.21 -16.94 -11.08
C LEU A 699 -24.05 -18.30 -11.77
N GLU A 700 -22.83 -18.72 -12.05
CA GLU A 700 -22.55 -20.05 -12.58
C GLU A 700 -22.98 -21.15 -11.60
N ARG A 701 -22.55 -21.05 -10.36
CA ARG A 701 -22.81 -22.08 -9.33
C ARG A 701 -24.27 -22.11 -8.89
N GLY A 702 -24.96 -20.99 -8.92
CA GLY A 702 -26.40 -20.90 -8.65
C GLY A 702 -27.29 -21.28 -9.84
N ASN A 703 -26.73 -21.67 -10.99
CA ASN A 703 -27.46 -21.96 -12.21
C ASN A 703 -28.33 -20.78 -12.71
N PHE A 704 -27.86 -19.55 -12.45
CA PHE A 704 -28.55 -18.35 -12.90
C PHE A 704 -28.26 -18.00 -14.36
N PRO A 705 -29.21 -17.37 -15.08
CA PRO A 705 -28.94 -16.81 -16.39
C PRO A 705 -27.74 -15.83 -16.34
N GLN A 706 -26.94 -15.82 -17.39
CA GLN A 706 -25.77 -14.95 -17.45
C GLN A 706 -25.96 -13.87 -18.52
N PRO A 707 -26.06 -12.59 -18.14
CA PRO A 707 -26.11 -11.50 -19.09
C PRO A 707 -24.77 -11.35 -19.85
N PRO A 708 -24.75 -10.64 -21.00
CA PRO A 708 -23.54 -10.44 -21.80
C PRO A 708 -22.30 -9.99 -21.01
N TYR A 709 -22.48 -9.08 -20.07
CA TYR A 709 -21.39 -8.60 -19.21
C TYR A 709 -20.73 -9.74 -18.40
N VAL A 710 -21.54 -10.61 -17.81
CA VAL A 710 -21.04 -11.72 -16.98
C VAL A 710 -20.34 -12.78 -17.84
N GLN A 711 -20.82 -13.02 -19.07
CA GLN A 711 -20.15 -13.92 -20.02
C GLN A 711 -18.80 -13.36 -20.47
N MET A 712 -18.66 -12.04 -20.58
CA MET A 712 -17.36 -11.39 -20.82
C MET A 712 -16.40 -11.64 -19.65
N LEU A 713 -16.88 -11.56 -18.40
CA LEU A 713 -16.04 -11.89 -17.24
C LEU A 713 -15.57 -13.37 -17.26
N GLU A 714 -16.43 -14.30 -17.68
CA GLU A 714 -16.09 -15.71 -17.91
C GLU A 714 -14.93 -15.83 -18.93
N GLU A 715 -15.07 -15.19 -20.10
CA GLU A 715 -14.07 -15.21 -21.18
C GLU A 715 -12.71 -14.63 -20.73
N VAL A 716 -12.74 -13.53 -19.96
CA VAL A 716 -11.51 -12.92 -19.43
C VAL A 716 -10.86 -13.83 -18.39
N HIS A 717 -11.66 -14.44 -17.51
CA HIS A 717 -11.16 -15.37 -16.48
C HIS A 717 -10.48 -16.60 -17.09
N GLU A 718 -10.99 -17.15 -18.19
CA GLU A 718 -10.39 -18.31 -18.87
C GLU A 718 -8.92 -18.06 -19.28
N LYS A 719 -8.54 -16.81 -19.53
CA LYS A 719 -7.17 -16.44 -19.91
C LYS A 719 -6.38 -15.80 -18.75
N TYR A 720 -7.06 -14.99 -17.96
CA TYR A 720 -6.48 -14.23 -16.87
C TYR A 720 -7.28 -14.47 -15.57
N PRO A 721 -7.03 -15.57 -14.85
CA PRO A 721 -7.77 -15.88 -13.63
C PRO A 721 -7.57 -14.84 -12.51
N ILE A 722 -6.52 -14.05 -12.57
CA ILE A 722 -6.27 -12.99 -11.60
C ILE A 722 -6.02 -11.67 -12.32
N ILE A 723 -6.89 -10.68 -12.04
CA ILE A 723 -6.71 -9.28 -12.41
C ILE A 723 -7.02 -8.43 -11.19
N SER A 724 -6.00 -7.78 -10.63
CA SER A 724 -6.13 -6.89 -9.49
C SER A 724 -5.28 -5.63 -9.70
N SER A 725 -5.47 -4.61 -8.87
CA SER A 725 -4.59 -3.43 -8.88
C SER A 725 -3.14 -3.77 -8.51
N GLN A 726 -2.90 -4.98 -8.01
CA GLN A 726 -1.60 -5.43 -7.51
C GLN A 726 -0.83 -6.27 -8.53
N GLY A 727 -1.48 -6.68 -9.60
CA GLY A 727 -0.90 -7.45 -10.69
C GLY A 727 -1.91 -8.33 -11.41
N VAL A 728 -1.44 -8.98 -12.44
CA VAL A 728 -2.21 -9.90 -13.27
C VAL A 728 -1.48 -11.23 -13.31
N MET A 729 -2.22 -12.34 -13.29
CA MET A 729 -1.69 -13.67 -13.54
C MET A 729 -2.51 -14.33 -14.65
N ASP A 730 -1.80 -14.89 -15.66
CA ASP A 730 -2.46 -15.64 -16.73
C ASP A 730 -2.63 -17.12 -16.37
N ILE A 731 -3.31 -17.87 -17.24
CA ILE A 731 -3.58 -19.30 -17.04
C ILE A 731 -2.29 -20.17 -17.05
N GLU A 732 -1.19 -19.65 -17.58
CA GLU A 732 0.12 -20.31 -17.58
C GLU A 732 0.91 -19.96 -16.30
N SER A 733 0.32 -19.22 -15.37
CA SER A 733 0.93 -18.71 -14.13
C SER A 733 2.04 -17.67 -14.35
N ASN A 734 2.08 -17.01 -15.51
CA ASN A 734 2.94 -15.85 -15.68
C ASN A 734 2.38 -14.68 -14.89
N ILE A 735 3.24 -14.01 -14.12
CA ILE A 735 2.86 -12.89 -13.28
C ILE A 735 3.35 -11.59 -13.92
N TYR A 736 2.41 -10.68 -14.12
CA TYR A 736 2.64 -9.32 -14.59
C TYR A 736 2.44 -8.35 -13.43
N THR A 737 3.36 -7.42 -13.23
CA THR A 737 3.35 -6.52 -12.07
C THR A 737 2.28 -5.42 -12.18
N SER A 738 1.69 -5.25 -13.35
CA SER A 738 0.64 -4.28 -13.62
C SER A 738 -0.19 -4.73 -14.82
N VAL A 739 -1.45 -4.38 -14.83
CA VAL A 739 -2.33 -4.58 -15.99
C VAL A 739 -1.80 -3.87 -17.25
N ALA A 740 -0.98 -2.83 -17.07
CA ALA A 740 -0.36 -2.11 -18.21
C ALA A 740 0.56 -3.01 -19.07
N GLU A 741 1.12 -4.08 -18.49
CA GLU A 741 1.98 -5.02 -19.23
C GLU A 741 1.20 -5.95 -20.17
N VAL A 742 -0.10 -6.07 -19.96
CA VAL A 742 -1.01 -6.90 -20.78
C VAL A 742 -2.04 -6.08 -21.54
N MET A 743 -1.92 -4.74 -21.54
CA MET A 743 -2.88 -3.84 -22.21
C MET A 743 -2.92 -3.95 -23.73
N ASP A 744 -1.90 -4.54 -24.36
CA ASP A 744 -1.90 -4.84 -25.80
C ASP A 744 -2.80 -6.02 -26.15
N ASP A 745 -3.28 -6.78 -25.18
CA ASP A 745 -4.25 -7.85 -25.40
C ASP A 745 -5.65 -7.27 -25.65
N PRO A 746 -6.29 -7.60 -26.80
CA PRO A 746 -7.61 -7.11 -27.13
C PRO A 746 -8.69 -7.47 -26.09
N LEU A 747 -8.52 -8.59 -25.37
CA LEU A 747 -9.46 -9.04 -24.35
C LEU A 747 -9.39 -8.14 -23.11
N ILE A 748 -8.21 -7.73 -22.70
CA ILE A 748 -8.00 -6.78 -21.60
C ILE A 748 -8.52 -5.39 -21.97
N GLN A 749 -8.27 -4.94 -23.22
CA GLN A 749 -8.82 -3.67 -23.72
C GLN A 749 -10.36 -3.70 -23.75
N LYS A 750 -10.95 -4.81 -24.19
CA LYS A 750 -12.40 -5.04 -24.17
C LYS A 750 -12.97 -4.88 -22.75
N TYR A 751 -12.37 -5.53 -21.77
CA TYR A 751 -12.78 -5.42 -20.37
C TYR A 751 -12.64 -3.97 -19.86
N GLN A 752 -11.52 -3.31 -20.14
CA GLN A 752 -11.32 -1.91 -19.76
C GLN A 752 -12.38 -0.98 -20.36
N TYR A 753 -12.74 -1.18 -21.65
CA TYR A 753 -13.75 -0.35 -22.31
C TYR A 753 -15.15 -0.56 -21.70
N ILE A 754 -15.51 -1.81 -21.44
CA ILE A 754 -16.79 -2.15 -20.83
C ILE A 754 -16.88 -1.59 -19.41
N GLN A 755 -15.83 -1.73 -18.60
CA GLN A 755 -15.78 -1.14 -17.26
C GLN A 755 -15.84 0.39 -17.32
N TYR A 756 -15.13 1.04 -18.24
CA TYR A 756 -15.21 2.49 -18.40
C TYR A 756 -16.63 2.94 -18.73
N ALA A 757 -17.30 2.24 -19.64
CA ALA A 757 -18.67 2.51 -19.99
C ALA A 757 -19.62 2.33 -18.79
N ASN A 758 -19.49 1.21 -18.06
CA ASN A 758 -20.30 0.93 -16.86
C ASN A 758 -20.19 2.05 -15.81
N LEU A 759 -18.99 2.61 -15.62
CA LEU A 759 -18.76 3.63 -14.59
C LEU A 759 -19.05 5.06 -15.04
N PHE A 760 -18.82 5.41 -16.32
CA PHE A 760 -18.75 6.80 -16.75
C PHE A 760 -19.66 7.17 -17.92
N ASP A 761 -20.19 6.20 -18.68
CA ASP A 761 -21.06 6.46 -19.82
C ASP A 761 -22.44 5.83 -19.62
N GLU A 762 -23.43 6.34 -20.37
CA GLU A 762 -24.74 5.69 -20.50
C GLU A 762 -24.63 4.58 -21.53
N ILE A 763 -24.86 3.35 -21.11
CA ILE A 763 -24.93 2.16 -21.98
C ILE A 763 -26.27 1.49 -21.82
N ASP A 764 -26.66 0.69 -22.84
CA ASP A 764 -27.93 -0.02 -22.85
C ASP A 764 -28.00 -0.98 -21.63
N PRO A 765 -29.02 -0.84 -20.77
CA PRO A 765 -29.19 -1.74 -19.62
C PRO A 765 -29.27 -3.21 -20.00
N ALA A 766 -29.78 -3.55 -21.20
CA ALA A 766 -29.90 -4.93 -21.67
C ALA A 766 -28.57 -5.72 -21.70
N TRP A 767 -27.40 -5.05 -21.64
CA TRP A 767 -26.11 -5.72 -21.54
C TRP A 767 -25.80 -6.25 -20.14
N PHE A 768 -26.51 -5.77 -19.14
CA PHE A 768 -26.32 -6.07 -17.71
C PHE A 768 -27.54 -6.77 -17.09
N GLU A 769 -28.69 -6.71 -17.71
CA GLU A 769 -29.97 -7.29 -17.25
C GLU A 769 -30.24 -8.64 -17.92
N VAL A 770 -31.07 -9.45 -17.30
CA VAL A 770 -31.63 -10.68 -17.86
C VAL A 770 -32.94 -10.30 -18.57
N GLN A 771 -33.12 -10.75 -19.82
CA GLN A 771 -34.35 -10.50 -20.61
C GLN A 771 -35.43 -11.54 -20.33
#